data_0dc6ac4f23e0b5773d0b7c89259a4ed9
#
_entry.id   0dc6ac4f23e0b5773d0b7c89259a4ed9
#
_cell.length_a   1.000
_cell.length_b   1.000
_cell.length_c   1.000
_cell.angle_alpha   90.00
_cell.angle_beta   90.00
_cell.angle_gamma   90.00
#
_symmetry.space_group_name_H-M   'P 1'
#
loop_
_entity.id
_entity.type
_entity.pdbx_description
1 polymer ?
#
loop_
_entity_poly.entity_id
_entity_poly.type
_entity_poly.pdbx_seq_one_letter_code
_entity_poly.pdbx_strand_id
1 'polypeptide(L)'
;MTATPPRRLVSCVASLLLAGAILPAVLPPVAAQPGAAQPMAAQPGARPVKVAAVDFIPAWGDRDGNIRRLVQAAEKVAAAGVRYAVFPETAISGYDFTGPAQLAPFVDTIPGRATEALLPLLRRTGMYLSVGIAEKDTGTGLFYNSAVLLGPEGIIGKYRKNGLNGQDVQLFAPGDTDVGVFDTAIGRIALIICYDDTYWQYARLAALRGAQIIGWHSVSDRVMPGTPPAQATSNHSTVASVQHMSALNGVWVVGATRSGIERNPITGSQLFYNGGSSIWSPEGRKLAQAPVVPPEVLPPGLNTFITSTIVPAAADPVRERQLGRRRPALYNPLLALRRAPVDVTATRTPRRAVPLAAAQWPEGEARLASAQPQPGELLVLPELSGLPSDLAPNQIRERAEARGGPFETSLAARARAGGGYLVGSYPERDGTRVFHTVVLAGPAGTVLARYRATHLSENEQAWASPGEAPLVVSTPLGRIGLASAGDLAVPEAVGLLQTLRADVVAAPAGSPSPLKVEIDPRLYAVPDPPTGRADLHPYLAAKLGQFWLVSGGRRSGAGTAAGIFGPEPVVSTPTLTAAPGADAVRLRTTLPAPGTWINQQQLIDGQRNDLYGPLVLDATNSCFQSWRRASHGQTRCP
;
A
#
# COMPACT_ATOMS: atom_id res chain seq x y z
N MET A 1 30.20 51.88 -28.45
CA MET A 1 29.83 53.02 -27.60
C MET A 1 29.36 52.40 -26.29
N THR A 2 30.18 52.06 -25.45
CA THR A 2 30.78 52.58 -24.19
C THR A 2 29.80 53.34 -23.30
N ALA A 3 29.49 52.81 -22.13
CA ALA A 3 29.45 53.51 -20.87
C ALA A 3 29.20 52.52 -19.68
N THR A 4 30.21 52.47 -18.81
CA THR A 4 30.28 51.76 -17.53
C THR A 4 29.79 52.69 -16.41
N PRO A 5 29.28 52.18 -15.26
CA PRO A 5 28.79 52.98 -14.14
C PRO A 5 29.87 53.20 -13.06
N PRO A 6 29.69 54.18 -12.15
CA PRO A 6 30.68 54.48 -11.12
C PRO A 6 30.43 53.74 -9.78
N ARG A 7 31.55 53.37 -9.14
CA ARG A 7 31.66 52.89 -7.76
C ARG A 7 31.42 54.03 -6.76
N ARG A 8 30.80 53.70 -5.61
CA ARG A 8 30.90 54.52 -4.39
C ARG A 8 31.45 53.70 -3.23
N LEU A 9 32.38 54.33 -2.54
CA LEU A 9 33.16 53.85 -1.39
C LEU A 9 32.32 53.72 -0.11
N VAL A 10 32.69 52.77 0.70
CA VAL A 10 32.24 52.60 2.08
C VAL A 10 33.31 53.11 3.04
N SER A 11 32.90 53.99 3.93
CA SER A 11 33.75 54.51 5.03
C SER A 11 33.64 53.62 6.25
N CYS A 12 34.80 53.17 6.81
CA CYS A 12 34.92 52.59 8.11
C CYS A 12 34.87 53.65 9.21
N VAL A 13 34.12 53.40 10.27
CA VAL A 13 34.24 54.11 11.54
C VAL A 13 34.60 53.07 12.62
N ALA A 14 35.76 53.27 13.22
CA ALA A 14 36.26 52.53 14.36
C ALA A 14 35.64 53.13 15.65
N SER A 15 35.21 52.31 16.60
CA SER A 15 34.89 52.75 17.96
C SER A 15 35.59 51.88 18.98
N LEU A 16 36.19 52.58 19.91
CA LEU A 16 37.05 52.09 21.02
C LEU A 16 36.37 51.18 22.02
N LEU A 17 37.13 50.24 22.49
CA LEU A 17 36.91 49.42 23.68
C LEU A 17 37.12 50.22 24.96
N LEU A 18 36.17 50.20 25.89
CA LEU A 18 36.40 50.49 27.31
C LEU A 18 36.09 49.21 28.10
N ALA A 19 37.13 48.69 28.75
CA ALA A 19 37.06 47.58 29.67
C ALA A 19 36.57 48.08 31.06
N GLY A 20 35.40 47.63 31.50
CA GLY A 20 34.93 47.79 32.87
C GLY A 20 34.85 46.41 33.54
N ALA A 21 35.66 46.17 34.55
CA ALA A 21 35.63 44.99 35.38
C ALA A 21 34.42 44.99 36.29
N ILE A 22 33.56 44.00 36.18
CA ILE A 22 32.45 43.74 37.11
C ILE A 22 32.73 42.42 37.83
N LEU A 23 32.90 42.50 39.15
CA LEU A 23 32.99 41.36 40.08
C LEU A 23 31.65 40.59 40.09
N PRO A 24 31.65 39.26 40.18
CA PRO A 24 30.40 38.50 40.26
C PRO A 24 29.85 38.54 41.70
N ALA A 25 28.63 39.04 41.84
CA ALA A 25 27.85 38.89 43.06
C ALA A 25 27.36 37.46 43.19
N VAL A 26 27.74 36.76 44.24
CA VAL A 26 27.24 35.42 44.59
C VAL A 26 25.86 35.57 45.17
N LEU A 27 24.82 35.14 44.43
CA LEU A 27 23.47 34.98 44.93
C LEU A 27 23.32 33.60 45.63
N PRO A 28 22.56 33.49 46.72
CA PRO A 28 22.35 32.23 47.40
C PRO A 28 21.42 31.31 46.57
N PRO A 29 21.51 29.97 46.73
CA PRO A 29 20.70 29.03 45.95
C PRO A 29 19.21 29.17 46.33
N VAL A 30 18.40 29.48 45.34
CA VAL A 30 16.94 29.41 45.44
C VAL A 30 16.58 27.93 45.50
N ALA A 31 16.01 27.50 46.65
CA ALA A 31 15.43 26.16 46.78
C ALA A 31 14.29 26.00 45.77
N ALA A 32 14.47 25.07 44.81
CA ALA A 32 13.44 24.69 43.88
C ALA A 32 12.28 24.02 44.64
N GLN A 33 11.13 24.68 44.68
CA GLN A 33 9.89 24.03 45.09
C GLN A 33 9.56 22.94 44.06
N PRO A 34 9.13 21.73 44.46
CA PRO A 34 8.63 20.74 43.53
C PRO A 34 7.36 21.28 42.87
N GLY A 35 7.50 21.73 41.62
CA GLY A 35 6.37 22.13 40.80
C GLY A 35 5.43 20.94 40.67
N ALA A 36 4.16 21.13 41.06
CA ALA A 36 3.11 20.15 40.77
C ALA A 36 3.15 19.84 39.28
N ALA A 37 3.42 18.56 38.94
CA ALA A 37 3.39 18.08 37.57
C ALA A 37 2.00 18.41 37.01
N GLN A 38 1.95 19.35 36.06
CA GLN A 38 0.74 19.57 35.29
C GLN A 38 0.39 18.24 34.62
N PRO A 39 -0.86 17.76 34.70
CA PRO A 39 -1.24 16.55 33.99
C PRO A 39 -0.95 16.75 32.49
N MET A 40 -0.03 15.95 31.95
CA MET A 40 0.24 15.91 30.51
C MET A 40 -1.13 15.77 29.81
N ALA A 41 -1.46 16.74 28.96
CA ALA A 41 -2.65 16.64 28.13
C ALA A 41 -2.63 15.28 27.43
N ALA A 42 -3.66 14.47 27.65
CA ALA A 42 -3.74 13.13 27.07
C ALA A 42 -3.54 13.23 25.55
N GLN A 43 -2.58 12.46 25.02
CA GLN A 43 -2.33 12.45 23.58
C GLN A 43 -3.63 12.14 22.83
N PRO A 44 -3.98 12.91 21.79
CA PRO A 44 -5.14 12.61 20.95
C PRO A 44 -5.09 11.14 20.47
N GLY A 45 -6.22 10.43 20.59
CA GLY A 45 -6.29 9.02 20.18
C GLY A 45 -5.80 7.99 21.21
N ALA A 46 -5.36 8.40 22.42
CA ALA A 46 -4.92 7.46 23.47
C ALA A 46 -6.09 6.71 24.15
N ARG A 47 -7.33 7.16 23.95
CA ARG A 47 -8.52 6.52 24.51
C ARG A 47 -9.16 5.55 23.52
N PRO A 48 -9.83 4.48 24.01
CA PRO A 48 -10.63 3.61 23.16
C PRO A 48 -11.72 4.38 22.41
N VAL A 49 -11.86 4.10 21.12
CA VAL A 49 -12.82 4.73 20.21
C VAL A 49 -13.62 3.63 19.53
N LYS A 50 -14.95 3.64 19.66
CA LYS A 50 -15.81 2.76 18.88
C LYS A 50 -15.99 3.34 17.49
N VAL A 51 -15.54 2.60 16.49
CA VAL A 51 -15.63 2.97 15.07
C VAL A 51 -16.65 2.11 14.33
N ALA A 52 -17.19 2.62 13.23
CA ALA A 52 -18.12 1.89 12.37
C ALA A 52 -17.75 2.02 10.91
N ALA A 53 -17.84 0.89 10.17
CA ALA A 53 -17.87 0.86 8.71
C ALA A 53 -19.32 0.58 8.28
N VAL A 54 -19.88 1.49 7.49
CA VAL A 54 -21.31 1.53 7.18
C VAL A 54 -21.57 1.03 5.76
N ASP A 55 -22.49 0.10 5.62
CA ASP A 55 -23.03 -0.32 4.34
C ASP A 55 -24.30 0.49 4.05
N PHE A 56 -24.22 1.38 3.06
CA PHE A 56 -25.28 2.31 2.71
C PHE A 56 -25.41 2.40 1.19
N ILE A 57 -26.61 2.10 0.65
CA ILE A 57 -26.91 2.24 -0.77
C ILE A 57 -27.82 3.45 -1.01
N PRO A 58 -27.42 4.44 -1.85
CA PRO A 58 -28.29 5.53 -2.24
C PRO A 58 -29.34 5.08 -3.27
N ALA A 59 -30.45 5.80 -3.34
CA ALA A 59 -31.30 5.78 -4.54
C ALA A 59 -30.56 6.57 -5.64
N TRP A 60 -30.46 6.01 -6.83
CA TRP A 60 -29.84 6.67 -7.96
C TRP A 60 -30.52 8.02 -8.26
N GLY A 61 -29.73 9.09 -8.33
CA GLY A 61 -30.23 10.41 -8.71
C GLY A 61 -31.22 11.06 -7.73
N ASP A 62 -31.35 10.59 -6.48
CA ASP A 62 -32.23 11.19 -5.46
C ASP A 62 -31.39 11.88 -4.37
N ARG A 63 -30.65 12.94 -4.73
CA ARG A 63 -29.75 13.63 -3.80
C ARG A 63 -30.41 13.99 -2.47
N ASP A 64 -31.55 14.70 -2.51
CA ASP A 64 -32.17 15.22 -1.31
C ASP A 64 -32.82 14.10 -0.45
N GLY A 65 -33.36 13.05 -1.09
CA GLY A 65 -33.79 11.84 -0.42
C GLY A 65 -32.63 11.07 0.22
N ASN A 66 -31.52 10.96 -0.47
CA ASN A 66 -30.33 10.29 0.06
C ASN A 66 -29.70 11.06 1.22
N ILE A 67 -29.71 12.39 1.21
CA ILE A 67 -29.30 13.21 2.36
C ILE A 67 -30.15 12.89 3.60
N ARG A 68 -31.48 12.82 3.45
CA ARG A 68 -32.36 12.42 4.57
C ARG A 68 -32.06 11.01 5.08
N ARG A 69 -31.87 10.03 4.19
CA ARG A 69 -31.53 8.64 4.54
C ARG A 69 -30.16 8.56 5.21
N LEU A 70 -29.20 9.38 4.76
CA LEU A 70 -27.85 9.47 5.34
C LEU A 70 -27.88 9.98 6.78
N VAL A 71 -28.68 11.03 7.06
CA VAL A 71 -28.89 11.53 8.42
C VAL A 71 -29.54 10.45 9.30
N GLN A 72 -30.60 9.79 8.84
CA GLN A 72 -31.24 8.69 9.57
C GLN A 72 -30.29 7.53 9.85
N ALA A 73 -29.44 7.17 8.89
CA ALA A 73 -28.42 6.15 9.07
C ALA A 73 -27.39 6.59 10.12
N ALA A 74 -26.91 7.82 10.04
CA ALA A 74 -25.96 8.38 10.99
C ALA A 74 -26.54 8.46 12.43
N GLU A 75 -27.84 8.74 12.58
CA GLU A 75 -28.54 8.70 13.88
C GLU A 75 -28.51 7.30 14.49
N LYS A 76 -28.82 6.26 13.70
CA LYS A 76 -28.76 4.85 14.15
C LYS A 76 -27.36 4.45 14.57
N VAL A 77 -26.35 4.85 13.79
CA VAL A 77 -24.93 4.57 14.08
C VAL A 77 -24.50 5.29 15.37
N ALA A 78 -24.88 6.56 15.53
CA ALA A 78 -24.59 7.33 16.76
C ALA A 78 -25.28 6.73 18.00
N ALA A 79 -26.55 6.28 17.87
CA ALA A 79 -27.29 5.61 18.94
C ALA A 79 -26.62 4.30 19.40
N ALA A 80 -25.82 3.66 18.56
CA ALA A 80 -24.99 2.49 18.90
C ALA A 80 -23.71 2.87 19.67
N GLY A 81 -23.48 4.14 20.02
CA GLY A 81 -22.32 4.63 20.77
C GLY A 81 -21.06 4.77 19.91
N VAL A 82 -21.19 4.83 18.60
CA VAL A 82 -20.06 5.02 17.66
C VAL A 82 -19.52 6.44 17.79
N ARG A 83 -18.21 6.58 17.74
CA ARG A 83 -17.49 7.86 17.81
C ARG A 83 -16.87 8.27 16.48
N TYR A 84 -16.63 7.32 15.58
CA TYR A 84 -16.24 7.59 14.21
C TYR A 84 -16.94 6.63 13.25
N ALA A 85 -17.63 7.16 12.27
CA ALA A 85 -18.32 6.39 11.22
C ALA A 85 -17.79 6.73 9.83
N VAL A 86 -17.56 5.71 9.02
CA VAL A 86 -17.20 5.84 7.60
C VAL A 86 -18.37 5.39 6.75
N PHE A 87 -18.82 6.25 5.83
CA PHE A 87 -19.85 5.98 4.85
C PHE A 87 -19.25 5.79 3.45
N PRO A 88 -19.92 5.10 2.53
CA PRO A 88 -19.38 4.83 1.19
C PRO A 88 -19.16 6.08 0.34
N GLU A 89 -18.45 5.87 -0.77
CA GLU A 89 -18.26 6.79 -1.89
C GLU A 89 -19.59 7.20 -2.52
N THR A 90 -19.72 8.44 -3.01
CA THR A 90 -20.93 8.98 -3.72
C THR A 90 -22.27 8.64 -3.05
N ALA A 91 -22.34 8.73 -1.71
CA ALA A 91 -23.46 8.29 -0.91
C ALA A 91 -24.76 9.09 -1.14
N ILE A 92 -24.67 10.27 -1.78
CA ILE A 92 -25.85 11.13 -2.01
C ILE A 92 -26.37 11.11 -3.45
N SER A 93 -25.57 10.69 -4.43
CA SER A 93 -25.92 10.72 -5.86
C SER A 93 -26.18 9.34 -6.46
N GLY A 94 -25.50 8.31 -5.98
CA GLY A 94 -25.22 7.10 -6.73
C GLY A 94 -23.97 7.25 -7.58
N TYR A 95 -23.66 6.24 -8.40
CA TYR A 95 -22.41 6.16 -9.15
C TYR A 95 -22.59 5.89 -10.65
N ASP A 96 -23.66 5.25 -11.06
CA ASP A 96 -23.90 4.83 -12.46
C ASP A 96 -24.42 5.99 -13.32
N PHE A 97 -23.50 6.85 -13.78
CA PHE A 97 -23.81 7.97 -14.70
C PHE A 97 -23.01 7.85 -15.98
N THR A 98 -23.59 8.30 -17.09
CA THR A 98 -22.98 8.25 -18.43
C THR A 98 -22.08 9.46 -18.74
N GLY A 99 -22.09 10.48 -17.89
CA GLY A 99 -21.27 11.69 -18.06
C GLY A 99 -21.68 12.82 -17.12
N PRO A 100 -20.91 13.92 -17.12
CA PRO A 100 -21.13 15.05 -16.20
C PRO A 100 -22.53 15.68 -16.34
N ALA A 101 -23.08 15.73 -17.54
CA ALA A 101 -24.43 16.31 -17.78
C ALA A 101 -25.53 15.52 -17.03
N GLN A 102 -25.43 14.20 -16.99
CA GLN A 102 -26.37 13.35 -16.26
C GLN A 102 -26.18 13.46 -14.74
N LEU A 103 -24.92 13.62 -14.28
CA LEU A 103 -24.58 13.73 -12.86
C LEU A 103 -24.92 15.13 -12.28
N ALA A 104 -24.84 16.19 -13.10
CA ALA A 104 -24.92 17.59 -12.67
C ALA A 104 -26.12 17.94 -11.75
N PRO A 105 -27.34 17.40 -11.92
CA PRO A 105 -28.45 17.69 -11.01
C PRO A 105 -28.27 17.15 -9.60
N PHE A 106 -27.38 16.17 -9.40
CA PHE A 106 -27.26 15.36 -8.19
C PHE A 106 -25.96 15.60 -7.41
N VAL A 107 -25.08 16.46 -7.90
CA VAL A 107 -23.88 16.89 -7.16
C VAL A 107 -24.24 17.83 -6.01
N ASP A 108 -23.39 17.91 -5.02
CA ASP A 108 -23.47 18.89 -3.93
C ASP A 108 -22.16 19.70 -3.83
N THR A 109 -22.17 20.78 -3.09
CA THR A 109 -20.97 21.53 -2.75
C THR A 109 -20.42 21.08 -1.38
N ILE A 110 -19.19 21.41 -1.05
CA ILE A 110 -18.59 21.23 0.26
C ILE A 110 -17.98 22.59 0.69
N PRO A 111 -18.62 23.35 1.60
CA PRO A 111 -19.90 23.13 2.31
C PRO A 111 -21.11 23.05 1.38
N GLY A 112 -22.14 22.29 1.80
CA GLY A 112 -23.36 22.14 1.05
C GLY A 112 -24.45 21.39 1.84
N ARG A 113 -25.55 21.06 1.18
CA ARG A 113 -26.76 20.48 1.81
C ARG A 113 -26.47 19.25 2.67
N ALA A 114 -25.63 18.33 2.16
CA ALA A 114 -25.30 17.10 2.89
C ALA A 114 -24.54 17.40 4.17
N THR A 115 -23.53 18.26 4.09
CA THR A 115 -22.73 18.65 5.27
C THR A 115 -23.58 19.42 6.29
N GLU A 116 -24.39 20.36 5.85
CA GLU A 116 -25.29 21.14 6.70
C GLU A 116 -26.32 20.28 7.43
N ALA A 117 -26.88 19.27 6.75
CA ALA A 117 -27.87 18.36 7.34
C ALA A 117 -27.27 17.44 8.44
N LEU A 118 -26.00 17.07 8.33
CA LEU A 118 -25.31 16.20 9.29
C LEU A 118 -24.81 16.93 10.55
N LEU A 119 -24.41 18.19 10.43
CA LEU A 119 -23.77 18.93 11.52
C LEU A 119 -24.60 19.01 12.84
N PRO A 120 -25.94 19.21 12.83
CA PRO A 120 -26.74 19.21 14.07
C PRO A 120 -26.63 17.89 14.85
N LEU A 121 -26.64 16.76 14.16
CA LEU A 121 -26.45 15.44 14.76
C LEU A 121 -25.06 15.31 15.37
N LEU A 122 -24.02 15.68 14.65
CA LEU A 122 -22.63 15.54 15.10
C LEU A 122 -22.32 16.43 16.31
N ARG A 123 -22.86 17.64 16.35
CA ARG A 123 -22.77 18.54 17.52
C ARG A 123 -23.45 17.94 18.75
N ARG A 124 -24.63 17.33 18.59
CA ARG A 124 -25.37 16.72 19.67
C ARG A 124 -24.69 15.46 20.22
N THR A 125 -24.11 14.63 19.37
CA THR A 125 -23.58 13.30 19.71
C THR A 125 -22.06 13.32 20.00
N GLY A 126 -21.34 14.32 19.51
CA GLY A 126 -19.89 14.38 19.51
C GLY A 126 -19.24 13.33 18.60
N MET A 127 -20.01 12.73 17.67
CA MET A 127 -19.51 11.75 16.70
C MET A 127 -18.75 12.46 15.56
N TYR A 128 -17.69 11.84 15.08
CA TYR A 128 -17.03 12.15 13.81
C TYR A 128 -17.61 11.26 12.72
N LEU A 129 -17.70 11.78 11.50
CA LEU A 129 -18.24 11.06 10.35
C LEU A 129 -17.49 11.47 9.09
N SER A 130 -17.14 10.48 8.27
CA SER A 130 -16.68 10.76 6.91
C SER A 130 -17.58 10.09 5.87
N VAL A 131 -17.81 10.77 4.75
CA VAL A 131 -18.73 10.34 3.70
C VAL A 131 -18.26 10.78 2.32
N GLY A 132 -18.43 9.90 1.33
CA GLY A 132 -18.16 10.19 -0.07
C GLY A 132 -19.30 10.97 -0.73
N ILE A 133 -18.95 12.04 -1.45
CA ILE A 133 -19.87 12.97 -2.10
C ILE A 133 -19.40 13.26 -3.53
N ALA A 134 -20.29 13.24 -4.51
CA ALA A 134 -20.06 13.85 -5.81
C ALA A 134 -20.07 15.38 -5.63
N GLU A 135 -18.89 15.98 -5.55
CA GLU A 135 -18.69 17.42 -5.27
C GLU A 135 -18.73 18.25 -6.55
N LYS A 136 -19.41 19.39 -6.52
CA LYS A 136 -19.20 20.49 -7.46
C LYS A 136 -18.35 21.56 -6.78
N ASP A 137 -17.19 21.82 -7.33
CA ASP A 137 -16.34 22.93 -6.87
C ASP A 137 -16.95 24.27 -7.28
N THR A 138 -17.14 25.16 -6.32
CA THR A 138 -17.79 26.44 -6.55
C THR A 138 -16.92 27.44 -7.31
N GLY A 139 -15.59 27.29 -7.25
CA GLY A 139 -14.64 28.19 -7.92
C GLY A 139 -14.44 27.85 -9.39
N THR A 140 -14.33 26.57 -9.71
CA THR A 140 -14.02 26.08 -11.06
C THR A 140 -15.22 25.52 -11.81
N GLY A 141 -16.28 25.14 -11.08
CA GLY A 141 -17.43 24.42 -11.63
C GLY A 141 -17.17 22.94 -11.95
N LEU A 142 -15.94 22.45 -11.73
CA LEU A 142 -15.58 21.04 -11.96
C LEU A 142 -16.23 20.11 -10.94
N PHE A 143 -16.45 18.87 -11.36
CA PHE A 143 -16.93 17.81 -10.48
C PHE A 143 -15.77 16.96 -9.97
N TYR A 144 -15.81 16.63 -8.68
CA TYR A 144 -14.84 15.77 -8.01
C TYR A 144 -15.54 14.64 -7.26
N ASN A 145 -14.90 13.50 -7.25
CA ASN A 145 -15.24 12.42 -6.33
C ASN A 145 -14.55 12.72 -5.00
N SER A 146 -15.31 13.15 -4.00
CA SER A 146 -14.75 13.71 -2.75
C SER A 146 -15.22 12.94 -1.53
N ALA A 147 -14.36 12.85 -0.52
CA ALA A 147 -14.71 12.45 0.83
C ALA A 147 -14.54 13.65 1.78
N VAL A 148 -15.53 13.87 2.65
CA VAL A 148 -15.51 14.95 3.65
C VAL A 148 -15.51 14.36 5.05
N LEU A 149 -14.65 14.88 5.92
CA LEU A 149 -14.62 14.58 7.36
C LEU A 149 -15.34 15.69 8.13
N LEU A 150 -16.32 15.29 8.89
CA LEU A 150 -17.15 16.15 9.72
C LEU A 150 -17.00 15.76 11.20
N GLY A 151 -17.12 16.71 12.08
CA GLY A 151 -17.14 16.52 13.54
C GLY A 151 -18.05 17.52 14.23
N PRO A 152 -18.08 17.49 15.57
CA PRO A 152 -18.82 18.48 16.37
C PRO A 152 -18.39 19.92 16.05
N GLU A 153 -17.14 20.12 15.62
CA GLU A 153 -16.54 21.41 15.28
C GLU A 153 -17.02 21.93 13.91
N GLY A 154 -17.56 21.06 13.06
CA GLY A 154 -17.96 21.39 11.69
C GLY A 154 -17.27 20.51 10.64
N ILE A 155 -16.97 21.10 9.48
CA ILE A 155 -16.16 20.47 8.43
C ILE A 155 -14.69 20.57 8.87
N ILE A 156 -14.05 19.40 9.06
CA ILE A 156 -12.65 19.32 9.50
C ILE A 156 -11.73 19.30 8.30
N GLY A 157 -12.13 18.59 7.23
CA GLY A 157 -11.38 18.53 6.00
C GLY A 157 -12.07 17.73 4.91
N LYS A 158 -11.51 17.78 3.71
CA LYS A 158 -11.95 16.99 2.57
C LYS A 158 -10.77 16.47 1.77
N TYR A 159 -11.01 15.40 1.03
CA TYR A 159 -10.10 14.80 0.08
C TYR A 159 -10.80 14.59 -1.26
N ARG A 160 -10.15 14.91 -2.36
CA ARG A 160 -10.59 14.67 -3.73
C ARG A 160 -9.82 13.50 -4.31
N LYS A 161 -10.52 12.52 -4.84
CA LYS A 161 -9.94 11.28 -5.37
C LYS A 161 -8.89 11.55 -6.45
N ASN A 162 -7.73 10.95 -6.30
CA ASN A 162 -6.60 11.07 -7.24
C ASN A 162 -6.51 9.87 -8.18
N GLY A 163 -6.73 8.66 -7.65
CA GLY A 163 -6.76 7.42 -8.43
C GLY A 163 -8.13 7.23 -9.09
N LEU A 164 -8.29 7.76 -10.30
CA LEU A 164 -9.54 7.64 -11.04
C LEU A 164 -9.58 6.31 -11.82
N ASN A 165 -10.67 5.56 -11.69
CA ASN A 165 -10.93 4.39 -12.52
C ASN A 165 -11.56 4.77 -13.87
N GLY A 166 -11.87 3.78 -14.70
CA GLY A 166 -12.44 4.03 -16.04
C GLY A 166 -13.79 4.75 -16.04
N GLN A 167 -14.60 4.60 -14.99
CA GLN A 167 -15.87 5.33 -14.83
C GLN A 167 -15.63 6.74 -14.30
N ASP A 168 -14.74 6.88 -13.31
CA ASP A 168 -14.43 8.17 -12.70
C ASP A 168 -13.93 9.20 -13.71
N VAL A 169 -13.04 8.80 -14.64
CA VAL A 169 -12.46 9.73 -15.64
C VAL A 169 -13.51 10.32 -16.59
N GLN A 170 -14.70 9.73 -16.66
CA GLN A 170 -15.82 10.23 -17.44
C GLN A 170 -16.68 11.24 -16.67
N LEU A 171 -16.59 11.23 -15.34
CA LEU A 171 -17.49 11.97 -14.45
C LEU A 171 -16.78 13.08 -13.68
N PHE A 172 -15.51 12.86 -13.28
CA PHE A 172 -14.82 13.65 -12.30
C PHE A 172 -13.44 14.11 -12.79
N ALA A 173 -13.04 15.28 -12.35
CA ALA A 173 -11.66 15.73 -12.45
C ALA A 173 -10.80 15.02 -11.38
N PRO A 174 -9.51 14.77 -11.67
CA PRO A 174 -8.58 14.24 -10.67
C PRO A 174 -8.38 15.24 -9.53
N GLY A 175 -8.14 14.70 -8.33
CA GLY A 175 -7.85 15.52 -7.15
C GLY A 175 -6.66 16.47 -7.37
N ASP A 176 -6.68 17.57 -6.68
CA ASP A 176 -5.71 18.67 -6.79
C ASP A 176 -4.71 18.72 -5.63
N THR A 177 -4.86 17.83 -4.65
CA THR A 177 -3.99 17.72 -3.47
C THR A 177 -3.60 16.26 -3.21
N ASP A 178 -2.52 16.05 -2.46
CA ASP A 178 -2.20 14.75 -1.91
C ASP A 178 -3.17 14.36 -0.77
N VAL A 179 -2.93 13.19 -0.15
CA VAL A 179 -3.76 12.69 0.95
C VAL A 179 -3.59 13.57 2.18
N GLY A 180 -4.66 14.26 2.58
CA GLY A 180 -4.73 15.03 3.82
C GLY A 180 -4.80 14.12 5.06
N VAL A 181 -4.24 14.60 6.18
CA VAL A 181 -4.40 13.98 7.50
C VAL A 181 -4.88 15.06 8.45
N PHE A 182 -6.02 14.81 9.04
CA PHE A 182 -6.75 15.80 9.82
C PHE A 182 -6.73 15.46 11.32
N ASP A 183 -6.42 16.45 12.13
CA ASP A 183 -6.42 16.31 13.58
C ASP A 183 -7.84 16.34 14.12
N THR A 184 -8.18 15.39 14.99
CA THR A 184 -9.47 15.30 15.69
C THR A 184 -9.24 14.94 17.16
N ALA A 185 -10.25 15.11 17.99
CA ALA A 185 -10.16 14.70 19.39
C ALA A 185 -10.00 13.17 19.58
N ILE A 186 -10.32 12.39 18.56
CA ILE A 186 -10.22 10.91 18.59
C ILE A 186 -8.97 10.37 17.89
N GLY A 187 -8.10 11.22 17.34
CA GLY A 187 -6.88 10.85 16.63
C GLY A 187 -6.75 11.51 15.27
N ARG A 188 -5.70 11.15 14.55
CA ARG A 188 -5.37 11.69 13.22
C ARG A 188 -5.96 10.82 12.12
N ILE A 189 -6.85 11.39 11.32
CA ILE A 189 -7.66 10.67 10.33
C ILE A 189 -7.26 11.10 8.91
N ALA A 190 -6.97 10.14 8.04
CA ALA A 190 -6.84 10.32 6.60
C ALA A 190 -8.07 9.79 5.87
N LEU A 191 -8.35 10.34 4.69
CA LEU A 191 -9.44 9.90 3.81
C LEU A 191 -8.85 9.35 2.50
N ILE A 192 -9.33 8.20 2.07
CA ILE A 192 -8.97 7.53 0.80
C ILE A 192 -10.26 7.07 0.15
N ILE A 193 -10.33 7.12 -1.20
CA ILE A 193 -11.55 6.79 -1.94
C ILE A 193 -11.30 5.64 -2.91
N CYS A 194 -11.98 4.51 -2.68
CA CYS A 194 -12.14 3.37 -3.59
C CYS A 194 -10.84 3.03 -4.33
N TYR A 195 -10.76 3.26 -5.64
CA TYR A 195 -9.65 2.90 -6.52
C TYR A 195 -8.29 3.52 -6.15
N ASP A 196 -8.24 4.52 -5.25
CA ASP A 196 -6.98 4.99 -4.66
C ASP A 196 -6.23 3.84 -3.95
N ASP A 197 -6.95 2.81 -3.45
CA ASP A 197 -6.35 1.66 -2.78
C ASP A 197 -5.47 0.81 -3.70
N THR A 198 -5.66 0.93 -4.99
CA THR A 198 -4.86 0.27 -6.03
C THR A 198 -3.44 0.85 -6.10
N TYR A 199 -3.27 2.08 -5.64
CA TYR A 199 -2.00 2.81 -5.57
C TYR A 199 -1.49 2.84 -4.12
N TRP A 200 -0.49 2.01 -3.80
CA TRP A 200 0.11 1.93 -2.45
C TRP A 200 0.58 3.30 -1.93
N GLN A 201 0.87 4.23 -2.81
CA GLN A 201 1.42 5.55 -2.50
C GLN A 201 0.48 6.38 -1.62
N TYR A 202 -0.83 6.32 -1.82
CA TYR A 202 -1.76 7.17 -1.06
C TYR A 202 -1.81 6.77 0.42
N ALA A 203 -1.94 5.49 0.73
CA ALA A 203 -1.88 5.03 2.13
C ALA A 203 -0.50 5.30 2.76
N ARG A 204 0.57 5.19 1.97
CA ARG A 204 1.94 5.50 2.43
C ARG A 204 2.11 6.99 2.73
N LEU A 205 1.61 7.89 1.89
CA LEU A 205 1.61 9.33 2.14
C LEU A 205 0.82 9.68 3.40
N ALA A 206 -0.35 9.06 3.61
CA ALA A 206 -1.12 9.23 4.84
C ALA A 206 -0.30 8.81 6.08
N ALA A 207 0.36 7.66 6.05
CA ALA A 207 1.20 7.18 7.13
C ALA A 207 2.40 8.10 7.39
N LEU A 208 3.08 8.56 6.34
CA LEU A 208 4.19 9.52 6.44
C LEU A 208 3.76 10.84 7.07
N ARG A 209 2.55 11.31 6.79
CA ARG A 209 1.96 12.50 7.41
C ARG A 209 1.49 12.24 8.85
N GLY A 210 1.54 11.00 9.31
CA GLY A 210 1.24 10.59 10.69
C GLY A 210 -0.22 10.21 10.93
N ALA A 211 -0.95 9.74 9.92
CA ALA A 211 -2.27 9.18 10.11
C ALA A 211 -2.24 8.02 11.11
N GLN A 212 -3.24 7.96 11.97
CA GLN A 212 -3.51 6.85 12.87
C GLN A 212 -4.64 5.98 12.31
N ILE A 213 -5.61 6.61 11.63
CA ILE A 213 -6.78 5.98 11.03
C ILE A 213 -6.87 6.40 9.57
N ILE A 214 -7.16 5.47 8.68
CA ILE A 214 -7.62 5.72 7.33
C ILE A 214 -9.11 5.37 7.25
N GLY A 215 -9.95 6.35 6.89
CA GLY A 215 -11.30 6.13 6.41
C GLY A 215 -11.26 5.84 4.91
N TRP A 216 -11.63 4.64 4.51
CA TRP A 216 -11.69 4.22 3.11
C TRP A 216 -13.14 4.15 2.64
N HIS A 217 -13.48 4.98 1.65
CA HIS A 217 -14.82 5.17 1.09
C HIS A 217 -14.91 4.46 -0.24
N SER A 218 -15.67 3.38 -0.34
CA SER A 218 -15.69 2.56 -1.56
C SER A 218 -17.10 2.32 -2.10
N VAL A 219 -17.15 2.06 -3.39
CA VAL A 219 -18.27 1.47 -4.11
C VAL A 219 -17.71 0.35 -4.99
N SER A 220 -16.96 -0.55 -4.39
CA SER A 220 -16.39 -1.67 -5.13
C SER A 220 -17.49 -2.48 -5.78
N ASP A 221 -17.75 -2.15 -7.02
CA ASP A 221 -18.60 -2.96 -7.88
C ASP A 221 -17.79 -4.11 -8.46
N ARG A 222 -18.48 -5.13 -8.87
CA ARG A 222 -17.83 -6.31 -9.38
C ARG A 222 -18.09 -6.57 -10.84
N VAL A 223 -18.97 -5.83 -11.42
CA VAL A 223 -19.48 -6.26 -12.71
C VAL A 223 -18.98 -5.36 -13.80
N MET A 224 -18.04 -5.90 -14.57
CA MET A 224 -17.84 -5.43 -15.93
C MET A 224 -19.14 -5.59 -16.70
N PRO A 225 -19.54 -4.61 -17.53
CA PRO A 225 -20.71 -4.76 -18.38
C PRO A 225 -20.70 -6.11 -19.11
N GLY A 226 -21.79 -6.87 -19.00
CA GLY A 226 -21.93 -8.19 -19.62
C GLY A 226 -21.51 -9.39 -18.75
N THR A 227 -21.04 -9.19 -17.52
CA THR A 227 -20.77 -10.31 -16.61
C THR A 227 -22.07 -10.97 -16.15
N PRO A 228 -22.23 -12.31 -16.29
CA PRO A 228 -23.42 -12.99 -15.81
C PRO A 228 -23.63 -12.81 -14.30
N PRO A 229 -24.86 -12.64 -13.81
CA PRO A 229 -25.16 -12.45 -12.39
C PRO A 229 -24.57 -13.51 -11.46
N ALA A 230 -24.47 -14.77 -11.91
CA ALA A 230 -23.85 -15.85 -11.15
C ALA A 230 -22.35 -15.65 -10.89
N GLN A 231 -21.66 -14.88 -11.71
CA GLN A 231 -20.24 -14.52 -11.54
C GLN A 231 -20.05 -13.23 -10.73
N ALA A 232 -21.11 -12.49 -10.50
CA ALA A 232 -21.12 -11.26 -9.70
C ALA A 232 -21.12 -11.53 -8.17
N THR A 233 -21.03 -12.80 -7.74
CA THR A 233 -21.25 -13.21 -6.35
C THR A 233 -20.08 -12.97 -5.40
N SER A 234 -18.93 -12.55 -5.88
CA SER A 234 -17.75 -12.36 -5.03
C SER A 234 -17.11 -10.99 -5.25
N ASN A 235 -17.22 -10.09 -4.30
CA ASN A 235 -16.44 -8.85 -4.28
C ASN A 235 -15.21 -9.02 -3.39
N HIS A 236 -14.03 -8.95 -4.00
CA HIS A 236 -12.79 -9.28 -3.33
C HIS A 236 -11.89 -8.08 -3.11
N SER A 237 -12.07 -7.02 -3.87
CA SER A 237 -11.27 -5.82 -3.71
C SER A 237 -11.41 -5.25 -2.30
N THR A 238 -12.62 -5.26 -1.76
CA THR A 238 -12.93 -4.75 -0.41
C THR A 238 -12.19 -5.47 0.71
N VAL A 239 -12.01 -6.80 0.59
CA VAL A 239 -11.35 -7.60 1.65
C VAL A 239 -9.84 -7.65 1.48
N ALA A 240 -9.37 -7.83 0.26
CA ALA A 240 -7.94 -7.99 -0.02
C ALA A 240 -7.20 -6.65 -0.15
N SER A 241 -7.88 -5.59 -0.57
CA SER A 241 -7.23 -4.30 -0.82
C SER A 241 -6.89 -3.55 0.45
N VAL A 242 -7.82 -3.46 1.38
CA VAL A 242 -7.63 -2.65 2.60
C VAL A 242 -6.57 -3.22 3.54
N GLN A 243 -6.27 -4.53 3.49
CA GLN A 243 -5.22 -5.14 4.30
C GLN A 243 -3.84 -4.54 4.03
N HIS A 244 -3.50 -4.24 2.78
CA HIS A 244 -2.20 -3.63 2.48
C HIS A 244 -2.10 -2.20 3.02
N MET A 245 -3.19 -1.43 2.99
CA MET A 245 -3.20 -0.09 3.57
C MET A 245 -2.86 -0.12 5.06
N SER A 246 -3.36 -1.09 5.81
CA SER A 246 -3.06 -1.25 7.23
C SER A 246 -1.68 -1.86 7.48
N ALA A 247 -1.43 -3.06 6.97
CA ALA A 247 -0.25 -3.87 7.29
C ALA A 247 1.09 -3.22 6.88
N LEU A 248 1.13 -2.62 5.68
CA LEU A 248 2.37 -2.01 5.17
C LEU A 248 2.63 -0.61 5.73
N ASN A 249 1.63 0.01 6.37
CA ASN A 249 1.69 1.39 6.82
C ASN A 249 1.53 1.57 8.34
N GLY A 250 1.12 0.52 9.05
CA GLY A 250 0.94 0.56 10.50
C GLY A 250 -0.18 1.51 10.93
N VAL A 251 -1.32 1.48 10.25
CA VAL A 251 -2.48 2.34 10.51
C VAL A 251 -3.76 1.52 10.67
N TRP A 252 -4.71 2.01 11.45
CA TRP A 252 -6.06 1.48 11.45
C TRP A 252 -6.75 1.79 10.12
N VAL A 253 -7.52 0.84 9.57
CA VAL A 253 -8.36 1.08 8.40
C VAL A 253 -9.81 0.76 8.73
N VAL A 254 -10.68 1.74 8.48
CA VAL A 254 -12.14 1.59 8.56
C VAL A 254 -12.67 1.76 7.14
N GLY A 255 -13.04 0.65 6.51
CA GLY A 255 -13.43 0.61 5.11
C GLY A 255 -14.92 0.38 4.93
N ALA A 256 -15.62 1.34 4.34
CA ALA A 256 -17.04 1.27 4.03
C ALA A 256 -17.26 1.03 2.52
N THR A 257 -18.21 0.17 2.22
CA THR A 257 -18.72 -0.07 0.87
C THR A 257 -20.24 -0.29 0.94
N ARG A 258 -20.85 -0.60 -0.19
CA ARG A 258 -22.29 -0.88 -0.23
C ARG A 258 -22.58 -2.29 -0.73
N SER A 259 -23.75 -2.82 -0.36
CA SER A 259 -24.35 -4.01 -0.95
C SER A 259 -25.65 -3.65 -1.67
N GLY A 260 -26.01 -4.44 -2.69
CA GLY A 260 -27.22 -4.27 -3.45
C GLY A 260 -27.01 -3.98 -4.93
N ILE A 261 -28.09 -3.61 -5.62
CA ILE A 261 -28.09 -3.28 -7.05
C ILE A 261 -28.47 -1.81 -7.22
N GLU A 262 -27.56 -1.03 -7.80
CA GLU A 262 -27.88 0.32 -8.27
C GLU A 262 -28.35 0.24 -9.72
N ARG A 263 -29.45 0.91 -10.02
CA ARG A 263 -30.04 0.94 -11.37
C ARG A 263 -30.13 2.38 -11.87
N ASN A 264 -29.61 2.61 -13.05
CA ASN A 264 -29.81 3.85 -13.77
C ASN A 264 -31.14 3.75 -14.56
N PRO A 265 -32.19 4.47 -14.17
CA PRO A 265 -33.49 4.35 -14.80
C PRO A 265 -33.55 4.92 -16.22
N ILE A 266 -32.53 5.70 -16.63
CA ILE A 266 -32.49 6.33 -17.97
C ILE A 266 -31.86 5.37 -18.98
N THR A 267 -30.77 4.70 -18.60
CA THR A 267 -30.02 3.80 -19.49
C THR A 267 -30.41 2.34 -19.33
N GLY A 268 -31.02 1.97 -18.19
CA GLY A 268 -31.26 0.59 -17.80
C GLY A 268 -30.02 -0.16 -17.32
N SER A 269 -28.87 0.49 -17.24
CA SER A 269 -27.65 -0.13 -16.72
C SER A 269 -27.77 -0.44 -15.22
N GLN A 270 -26.97 -1.39 -14.76
CA GLN A 270 -26.98 -1.85 -13.38
C GLN A 270 -25.54 -2.03 -12.88
N LEU A 271 -25.27 -1.58 -11.67
CA LEU A 271 -24.07 -1.89 -10.91
C LEU A 271 -24.42 -2.80 -9.74
N PHE A 272 -23.58 -3.78 -9.49
CA PHE A 272 -23.81 -4.84 -8.52
C PHE A 272 -22.75 -4.72 -7.40
N TYR A 273 -23.20 -4.57 -6.18
CA TYR A 273 -22.35 -4.39 -5.00
C TYR A 273 -22.56 -5.54 -4.02
N ASN A 274 -21.46 -6.12 -3.57
CA ASN A 274 -21.46 -7.32 -2.72
C ASN A 274 -21.28 -7.03 -1.22
N GLY A 275 -21.09 -5.77 -0.83
CA GLY A 275 -20.81 -5.42 0.56
C GLY A 275 -19.40 -5.75 0.99
N GLY A 276 -19.22 -6.24 2.22
CA GLY A 276 -17.91 -6.60 2.74
C GLY A 276 -17.15 -5.44 3.40
N SER A 277 -17.84 -4.39 3.86
CA SER A 277 -17.25 -3.35 4.71
C SER A 277 -16.41 -3.97 5.83
N SER A 278 -15.22 -3.43 6.13
CA SER A 278 -14.28 -4.10 7.03
C SER A 278 -13.45 -3.13 7.88
N ILE A 279 -12.95 -3.64 9.01
CA ILE A 279 -12.12 -2.89 9.96
C ILE A 279 -10.85 -3.69 10.22
N TRP A 280 -9.68 -3.04 10.10
CA TRP A 280 -8.36 -3.68 10.16
C TRP A 280 -7.44 -3.00 11.17
N SER A 281 -6.65 -3.83 11.88
CA SER A 281 -5.62 -3.36 12.80
C SER A 281 -4.37 -2.89 12.08
N PRO A 282 -3.49 -2.08 12.74
CA PRO A 282 -2.22 -1.63 12.16
C PRO A 282 -1.29 -2.76 11.71
N GLU A 283 -1.43 -3.95 12.29
CA GLU A 283 -0.67 -5.16 11.92
C GLU A 283 -1.29 -5.92 10.74
N GLY A 284 -2.40 -5.45 10.17
CA GLY A 284 -3.07 -6.11 9.05
C GLY A 284 -4.01 -7.24 9.47
N ARG A 285 -4.45 -7.29 10.74
CA ARG A 285 -5.47 -8.26 11.19
C ARG A 285 -6.86 -7.69 10.97
N LYS A 286 -7.73 -8.48 10.38
CA LYS A 286 -9.14 -8.15 10.21
C LYS A 286 -9.86 -8.29 11.56
N LEU A 287 -10.46 -7.21 12.05
CA LEU A 287 -11.19 -7.18 13.33
C LEU A 287 -12.68 -7.44 13.13
N ALA A 288 -13.25 -6.90 12.07
CA ALA A 288 -14.65 -7.08 11.72
C ALA A 288 -14.83 -6.99 10.20
N GLN A 289 -15.82 -7.70 9.68
CA GLN A 289 -16.23 -7.63 8.29
C GLN A 289 -17.74 -7.86 8.18
N ALA A 290 -18.41 -7.00 7.41
CA ALA A 290 -19.78 -7.24 6.99
C ALA A 290 -19.86 -8.43 6.04
N PRO A 291 -20.98 -9.13 5.96
CA PRO A 291 -21.17 -10.20 5.00
C PRO A 291 -20.87 -9.73 3.57
N VAL A 292 -20.20 -10.61 2.80
CA VAL A 292 -20.16 -10.51 1.34
C VAL A 292 -21.32 -11.32 0.81
N VAL A 293 -22.28 -10.64 0.21
CA VAL A 293 -23.55 -11.24 -0.20
C VAL A 293 -23.73 -11.19 -1.71
N PRO A 294 -24.50 -12.10 -2.31
CA PRO A 294 -24.96 -11.93 -3.69
C PRO A 294 -25.73 -10.62 -3.82
N PRO A 295 -25.50 -9.84 -4.89
CA PRO A 295 -26.20 -8.58 -5.06
C PRO A 295 -27.69 -8.82 -5.32
N GLU A 296 -28.52 -8.09 -4.58
CA GLU A 296 -29.98 -8.07 -4.73
C GLU A 296 -30.50 -6.64 -4.69
N VAL A 297 -31.74 -6.44 -5.10
CA VAL A 297 -32.37 -5.12 -5.01
C VAL A 297 -32.72 -4.84 -3.56
N LEU A 298 -31.99 -3.94 -2.95
CA LEU A 298 -32.21 -3.49 -1.57
C LEU A 298 -32.90 -2.12 -1.54
N PRO A 299 -33.71 -1.85 -0.51
CA PRO A 299 -34.25 -0.51 -0.31
C PRO A 299 -33.11 0.49 -0.06
N PRO A 300 -33.19 1.70 -0.65
CA PRO A 300 -32.17 2.71 -0.42
C PRO A 300 -32.06 3.13 1.05
N GLY A 301 -30.84 3.29 1.54
CA GLY A 301 -30.52 3.72 2.89
C GLY A 301 -29.49 2.82 3.56
N LEU A 302 -29.59 2.72 4.88
CA LEU A 302 -28.72 1.87 5.71
C LEU A 302 -29.10 0.40 5.54
N ASN A 303 -28.19 -0.41 5.01
CA ASN A 303 -28.33 -1.87 5.00
C ASN A 303 -27.86 -2.46 6.33
N THR A 304 -26.62 -2.21 6.69
CA THR A 304 -26.01 -2.67 7.94
C THR A 304 -24.79 -1.80 8.30
N PHE A 305 -24.25 -2.01 9.47
CA PHE A 305 -22.91 -1.52 9.83
C PHE A 305 -22.23 -2.47 10.79
N ILE A 306 -20.92 -2.51 10.71
CA ILE A 306 -20.08 -3.26 11.63
C ILE A 306 -19.31 -2.29 12.52
N THR A 307 -18.96 -2.74 13.74
CA THR A 307 -18.22 -1.91 14.69
C THR A 307 -17.03 -2.66 15.26
N SER A 308 -16.03 -1.88 15.66
CA SER A 308 -14.93 -2.34 16.51
C SER A 308 -14.51 -1.23 17.47
N THR A 309 -13.87 -1.59 18.57
CA THR A 309 -13.24 -0.63 19.46
C THR A 309 -11.74 -0.63 19.18
N ILE A 310 -11.19 0.53 18.84
CA ILE A 310 -9.78 0.72 18.52
C ILE A 310 -9.16 1.74 19.49
N VAL A 311 -7.83 1.69 19.62
CA VAL A 311 -7.05 2.74 20.29
C VAL A 311 -6.19 3.39 19.21
N PRO A 312 -6.57 4.56 18.67
CA PRO A 312 -5.87 5.15 17.52
C PRO A 312 -4.37 5.30 17.72
N ALA A 313 -3.91 5.75 18.89
CA ALA A 313 -2.49 5.91 19.20
C ALA A 313 -1.69 4.59 19.21
N ALA A 314 -2.34 3.42 19.31
CA ALA A 314 -1.66 2.13 19.18
C ALA A 314 -1.11 1.88 17.76
N ALA A 315 -1.53 2.65 16.78
CA ALA A 315 -0.94 2.63 15.44
C ALA A 315 0.48 3.23 15.41
N ASP A 316 0.79 4.19 16.28
CA ASP A 316 2.02 4.97 16.19
C ASP A 316 3.31 4.12 16.23
N PRO A 317 3.51 3.21 17.20
CA PRO A 317 4.72 2.38 17.22
C PRO A 317 4.80 1.40 16.05
N VAL A 318 3.66 0.91 15.54
CA VAL A 318 3.64 0.01 14.37
C VAL A 318 4.01 0.79 13.12
N ARG A 319 3.44 1.99 12.94
CA ARG A 319 3.74 2.90 11.83
C ARG A 319 5.21 3.31 11.83
N GLU A 320 5.76 3.71 12.96
CA GLU A 320 7.17 4.09 13.08
C GLU A 320 8.11 2.95 12.69
N ARG A 321 7.82 1.72 13.12
CA ARG A 321 8.57 0.53 12.73
C ARG A 321 8.49 0.29 11.22
N GLN A 322 7.30 0.41 10.59
CA GLN A 322 7.14 0.26 9.15
C GLN A 322 7.88 1.38 8.37
N LEU A 323 7.78 2.61 8.83
CA LEU A 323 8.44 3.75 8.19
C LEU A 323 9.95 3.76 8.41
N GLY A 324 10.44 3.21 9.53
CA GLY A 324 11.87 3.09 9.85
C GLY A 324 12.65 2.18 8.89
N ARG A 325 11.94 1.33 8.13
CA ARG A 325 12.56 0.47 7.10
C ARG A 325 12.85 1.20 5.79
N ARG A 326 12.35 2.42 5.62
CA ARG A 326 12.49 3.19 4.38
C ARG A 326 13.95 3.59 4.12
N ARG A 327 14.28 3.66 2.84
CA ARG A 327 15.57 4.15 2.35
C ARG A 327 15.36 5.18 1.24
N PRO A 328 14.95 6.40 1.58
CA PRO A 328 14.54 7.44 0.61
C PRO A 328 15.57 7.70 -0.49
N ALA A 329 16.86 7.58 -0.19
CA ALA A 329 17.94 7.76 -1.17
C ALA A 329 17.82 6.83 -2.40
N LEU A 330 17.11 5.70 -2.29
CA LEU A 330 16.89 4.76 -3.39
C LEU A 330 15.65 5.08 -4.24
N TYR A 331 14.77 5.99 -3.78
CA TYR A 331 13.40 6.08 -4.30
C TYR A 331 13.20 7.12 -5.40
N ASN A 332 14.22 7.88 -5.77
CA ASN A 332 14.13 8.87 -6.85
C ASN A 332 13.49 8.35 -8.15
N PRO A 333 13.70 7.08 -8.58
CA PRO A 333 13.02 6.55 -9.76
C PRO A 333 11.48 6.54 -9.68
N LEU A 334 10.90 6.58 -8.46
CA LEU A 334 9.44 6.66 -8.27
C LEU A 334 8.85 8.00 -8.70
N LEU A 335 9.66 9.06 -8.81
CA LEU A 335 9.23 10.38 -9.30
C LEU A 335 9.29 10.50 -10.83
N ALA A 336 9.95 9.58 -11.50
CA ALA A 336 10.12 9.66 -12.94
C ALA A 336 8.76 9.52 -13.64
N LEU A 337 8.38 10.50 -14.46
CA LEU A 337 7.25 10.41 -15.38
C LEU A 337 7.59 9.36 -16.46
N ARG A 338 7.23 8.14 -16.19
CA ARG A 338 7.41 7.02 -17.14
C ARG A 338 6.12 6.74 -17.92
N ARG A 339 5.49 7.78 -18.40
CA ARG A 339 4.53 7.64 -19.49
C ARG A 339 5.28 6.94 -20.61
N ALA A 340 4.84 5.74 -20.96
CA ALA A 340 5.55 4.87 -21.85
C ALA A 340 6.13 5.65 -23.01
N PRO A 341 7.44 5.80 -23.14
CA PRO A 341 8.00 5.99 -24.45
C PRO A 341 7.56 4.77 -25.23
N VAL A 342 7.13 4.97 -26.43
CA VAL A 342 6.63 3.96 -27.38
C VAL A 342 7.48 2.68 -27.37
N ASP A 343 8.74 2.78 -27.03
CA ASP A 343 9.74 1.70 -27.05
C ASP A 343 9.65 0.68 -25.89
N VAL A 344 8.98 0.98 -24.77
CA VAL A 344 8.89 0.00 -23.67
C VAL A 344 7.93 -1.13 -24.01
N THR A 345 6.93 -0.88 -24.83
CA THR A 345 6.05 -1.93 -25.36
C THR A 345 6.71 -2.73 -26.49
N ALA A 346 7.58 -2.09 -27.29
CA ALA A 346 8.31 -2.72 -28.38
C ALA A 346 9.48 -3.61 -27.89
N THR A 347 10.07 -3.28 -26.74
CA THR A 347 11.15 -4.09 -26.13
C THR A 347 10.64 -5.15 -25.17
N ARG A 348 9.33 -5.24 -24.91
CA ARG A 348 8.77 -6.33 -24.11
C ARG A 348 8.98 -7.65 -24.82
N THR A 349 9.59 -8.58 -24.10
CA THR A 349 9.68 -9.97 -24.51
C THR A 349 8.30 -10.47 -24.99
N PRO A 350 8.17 -11.07 -26.18
CA PRO A 350 6.91 -11.64 -26.63
C PRO A 350 6.33 -12.58 -25.57
N ARG A 351 5.03 -12.52 -25.35
CA ARG A 351 4.36 -13.41 -24.40
C ARG A 351 4.70 -14.86 -24.69
N ARG A 352 5.21 -15.55 -23.70
CA ARG A 352 5.51 -16.97 -23.79
C ARG A 352 5.16 -17.70 -22.52
N ALA A 353 4.87 -18.97 -22.64
CA ALA A 353 4.69 -19.85 -21.50
C ALA A 353 6.04 -20.13 -20.83
N VAL A 354 6.15 -19.83 -19.55
CA VAL A 354 7.34 -20.02 -18.73
C VAL A 354 7.00 -20.91 -17.55
N PRO A 355 7.75 -21.99 -17.29
CA PRO A 355 7.61 -22.75 -16.07
C PRO A 355 8.29 -22.00 -14.90
N LEU A 356 7.54 -21.80 -13.83
CA LEU A 356 7.98 -21.20 -12.57
C LEU A 356 7.96 -22.26 -11.48
N ALA A 357 8.93 -22.23 -10.57
CA ALA A 357 8.99 -23.12 -9.42
C ALA A 357 9.52 -22.40 -8.18
N ALA A 358 8.89 -22.66 -7.03
CA ALA A 358 9.35 -22.22 -5.74
C ALA A 358 9.68 -23.44 -4.87
N ALA A 359 10.92 -23.54 -4.42
CA ALA A 359 11.38 -24.65 -3.58
C ALA A 359 10.94 -24.45 -2.13
N GLN A 360 10.52 -25.54 -1.49
CA GLN A 360 10.16 -25.58 -0.08
C GLN A 360 11.01 -26.63 0.65
N TRP A 361 11.87 -26.17 1.56
CA TRP A 361 12.74 -27.05 2.32
C TRP A 361 12.40 -27.05 3.81
N PRO A 362 12.68 -28.15 4.53
CA PRO A 362 12.61 -28.13 5.98
C PRO A 362 13.55 -27.09 6.59
N GLU A 363 13.17 -26.53 7.73
CA GLU A 363 14.10 -25.74 8.54
C GLU A 363 15.31 -26.57 8.95
N GLY A 364 16.47 -25.92 9.15
CA GLY A 364 17.74 -26.57 9.53
C GLY A 364 18.47 -27.27 8.37
N GLU A 365 17.87 -27.40 7.19
CA GLU A 365 18.47 -28.14 6.07
C GLU A 365 19.07 -27.22 5.00
N ALA A 366 20.26 -27.57 4.52
CA ALA A 366 20.91 -26.97 3.34
C ALA A 366 20.84 -27.98 2.18
N ARG A 367 20.04 -27.68 1.15
CA ARG A 367 19.79 -28.62 0.03
C ARG A 367 20.26 -28.10 -1.34
N LEU A 368 21.17 -27.13 -1.37
CA LEU A 368 21.66 -26.58 -2.65
C LEU A 368 22.21 -27.68 -3.58
N ALA A 369 22.88 -28.67 -3.02
CA ALA A 369 23.47 -29.77 -3.79
C ALA A 369 22.45 -30.63 -4.57
N SER A 370 21.19 -30.69 -4.10
CA SER A 370 20.09 -31.42 -4.76
C SER A 370 19.17 -30.53 -5.59
N ALA A 371 19.32 -29.19 -5.50
CA ALA A 371 18.49 -28.26 -6.24
C ALA A 371 18.79 -28.34 -7.73
N GLN A 372 17.75 -28.58 -8.53
CA GLN A 372 17.87 -28.66 -9.97
C GLN A 372 16.61 -28.14 -10.65
N PRO A 373 16.71 -27.05 -11.46
CA PRO A 373 15.58 -26.58 -12.26
C PRO A 373 15.30 -27.56 -13.41
N GLN A 374 14.09 -27.53 -13.94
CA GLN A 374 13.76 -28.19 -15.20
C GLN A 374 14.24 -27.34 -16.40
N PRO A 375 14.36 -27.90 -17.61
CA PRO A 375 14.74 -27.12 -18.78
C PRO A 375 13.85 -25.91 -19.00
N GLY A 376 14.47 -24.72 -19.05
CA GLY A 376 13.76 -23.44 -19.19
C GLY A 376 12.94 -22.97 -17.97
N GLU A 377 12.97 -23.69 -16.86
CA GLU A 377 12.28 -23.33 -15.61
C GLU A 377 13.03 -22.22 -14.85
N LEU A 378 12.29 -21.30 -14.21
CA LEU A 378 12.81 -20.43 -13.17
C LEU A 378 12.51 -21.06 -11.81
N LEU A 379 13.51 -21.64 -11.16
CA LEU A 379 13.40 -22.19 -9.80
C LEU A 379 14.00 -21.22 -8.79
N VAL A 380 13.19 -20.84 -7.78
CA VAL A 380 13.63 -19.98 -6.67
C VAL A 380 13.78 -20.82 -5.40
N LEU A 381 14.97 -20.78 -4.82
CA LEU A 381 15.35 -21.52 -3.62
C LEU A 381 14.99 -20.70 -2.35
N PRO A 382 14.94 -21.35 -1.18
CA PRO A 382 14.84 -20.65 0.10
C PRO A 382 16.03 -19.71 0.36
N GLU A 383 15.83 -18.76 1.25
CA GLU A 383 16.86 -17.86 1.75
C GLU A 383 18.07 -18.62 2.27
N LEU A 384 19.29 -18.07 2.03
CA LEU A 384 20.58 -18.67 2.45
C LEU A 384 20.66 -20.18 2.10
N SER A 385 20.30 -20.51 0.85
CA SER A 385 20.07 -21.89 0.41
C SER A 385 21.29 -22.83 0.49
N GLY A 386 22.48 -22.26 0.67
CA GLY A 386 23.71 -23.02 0.95
C GLY A 386 23.96 -23.32 2.42
N LEU A 387 23.14 -22.77 3.33
CA LEU A 387 23.33 -22.85 4.77
C LEU A 387 22.09 -23.41 5.49
N PRO A 388 22.25 -24.04 6.65
CA PRO A 388 21.15 -24.30 7.59
C PRO A 388 20.47 -22.98 8.02
N SER A 389 19.17 -23.00 8.31
CA SER A 389 18.42 -21.79 8.68
C SER A 389 18.45 -21.44 10.16
N ASP A 390 18.99 -22.29 11.00
CA ASP A 390 19.06 -22.16 12.45
C ASP A 390 20.36 -21.49 12.95
N LEU A 391 21.16 -20.95 12.02
CA LEU A 391 22.43 -20.31 12.38
C LEU A 391 22.23 -18.96 13.05
N ALA A 392 23.01 -18.72 14.11
CA ALA A 392 23.08 -17.42 14.73
C ALA A 392 23.76 -16.37 13.80
N PRO A 393 23.50 -15.05 13.98
CA PRO A 393 24.05 -13.99 13.13
C PRO A 393 25.58 -14.01 12.96
N ASN A 394 26.32 -14.28 14.03
CA ASN A 394 27.80 -14.42 13.99
C ASN A 394 28.22 -15.62 13.14
N GLN A 395 27.52 -16.75 13.23
CA GLN A 395 27.80 -17.96 12.45
C GLN A 395 27.52 -17.75 10.95
N ILE A 396 26.50 -16.94 10.61
CA ILE A 396 26.24 -16.53 9.21
C ILE A 396 27.41 -15.68 8.70
N ARG A 397 27.89 -14.70 9.50
CA ARG A 397 29.03 -13.87 9.14
C ARG A 397 30.32 -14.66 8.93
N GLU A 398 30.58 -15.67 9.75
CA GLU A 398 31.76 -16.53 9.63
C GLU A 398 31.75 -17.33 8.32
N ARG A 399 30.55 -17.74 7.85
CA ARG A 399 30.35 -18.51 6.62
C ARG A 399 30.16 -17.66 5.37
N ALA A 400 30.36 -16.33 5.49
CA ALA A 400 30.23 -15.44 4.35
C ALA A 400 31.35 -15.67 3.33
N GLU A 401 30.98 -15.82 2.07
CA GLU A 401 31.85 -16.12 0.96
C GLU A 401 32.13 -14.86 0.11
N ALA A 402 33.29 -14.79 -0.52
CA ALA A 402 33.56 -13.77 -1.51
C ALA A 402 32.72 -14.03 -2.79
N ARG A 403 32.50 -12.98 -3.57
CA ARG A 403 31.87 -13.07 -4.89
C ARG A 403 32.62 -14.09 -5.77
N GLY A 404 31.87 -14.94 -6.47
CA GLY A 404 32.42 -16.02 -7.28
C GLY A 404 32.87 -17.24 -6.47
N GLY A 405 32.59 -17.29 -5.19
CA GLY A 405 32.92 -18.36 -4.28
C GLY A 405 32.14 -19.67 -4.51
N PRO A 406 32.30 -20.63 -3.58
CA PRO A 406 31.71 -21.97 -3.69
C PRO A 406 30.20 -21.97 -3.90
N PHE A 407 29.45 -21.08 -3.22
CA PHE A 407 28.02 -20.97 -3.39
C PHE A 407 27.63 -20.66 -4.84
N GLU A 408 28.19 -19.58 -5.41
CA GLU A 408 27.85 -19.17 -6.79
C GLU A 408 28.28 -20.22 -7.81
N THR A 409 29.44 -20.83 -7.62
CA THR A 409 29.94 -21.92 -8.48
C THR A 409 28.97 -23.11 -8.46
N SER A 410 28.51 -23.53 -7.28
CA SER A 410 27.54 -24.62 -7.14
C SER A 410 26.19 -24.24 -7.77
N LEU A 411 25.68 -23.03 -7.50
CA LEU A 411 24.40 -22.56 -8.06
C LEU A 411 24.44 -22.58 -9.60
N ALA A 412 25.52 -22.07 -10.21
CA ALA A 412 25.71 -22.02 -11.65
C ALA A 412 25.81 -23.43 -12.27
N ALA A 413 26.54 -24.34 -11.62
CA ALA A 413 26.65 -25.73 -12.05
C ALA A 413 25.28 -26.44 -12.03
N ARG A 414 24.44 -26.20 -11.01
CA ARG A 414 23.09 -26.75 -10.90
C ARG A 414 22.14 -26.20 -11.94
N ALA A 415 22.19 -24.88 -12.21
CA ALA A 415 21.43 -24.26 -13.29
C ALA A 415 21.75 -24.90 -14.65
N ARG A 416 23.04 -25.14 -14.94
CA ARG A 416 23.50 -25.82 -16.16
C ARG A 416 23.02 -27.26 -16.21
N ALA A 417 23.16 -28.02 -15.14
CA ALA A 417 22.77 -29.42 -15.10
C ALA A 417 21.26 -29.61 -15.33
N GLY A 418 20.42 -28.68 -14.88
CA GLY A 418 18.98 -28.68 -15.12
C GLY A 418 18.55 -28.02 -16.41
N GLY A 419 19.43 -27.27 -17.08
CA GLY A 419 19.08 -26.53 -18.29
C GLY A 419 18.09 -25.37 -18.04
N GLY A 420 18.02 -24.87 -16.82
CA GLY A 420 17.08 -23.81 -16.39
C GLY A 420 17.75 -22.66 -15.63
N TYR A 421 16.93 -21.80 -15.09
CA TYR A 421 17.36 -20.65 -14.29
C TYR A 421 17.20 -20.98 -12.80
N LEU A 422 18.20 -20.66 -12.01
CA LEU A 422 18.21 -20.95 -10.57
C LEU A 422 18.51 -19.69 -9.79
N VAL A 423 17.63 -19.37 -8.83
CA VAL A 423 17.82 -18.25 -7.89
C VAL A 423 18.01 -18.80 -6.49
N GLY A 424 19.05 -18.33 -5.84
CA GLY A 424 19.35 -18.61 -4.44
C GLY A 424 20.00 -17.41 -3.78
N SER A 425 20.26 -17.47 -2.48
CA SER A 425 20.94 -16.39 -1.78
C SER A 425 21.97 -16.91 -0.79
N TYR A 426 22.95 -16.06 -0.48
CA TYR A 426 24.06 -16.37 0.41
C TYR A 426 24.59 -15.11 1.12
N PRO A 427 25.32 -15.25 2.23
CA PRO A 427 26.04 -14.13 2.83
C PRO A 427 27.30 -13.84 2.01
N GLU A 428 27.30 -12.73 1.26
CA GLU A 428 28.45 -12.26 0.47
C GLU A 428 29.37 -11.42 1.35
N ARG A 429 30.67 -11.75 1.37
CA ARG A 429 31.72 -10.94 2.00
C ARG A 429 32.37 -10.02 0.97
N ASP A 430 32.39 -8.73 1.30
CA ASP A 430 33.11 -7.71 0.54
C ASP A 430 33.88 -6.82 1.52
N GLY A 431 35.19 -7.05 1.61
CA GLY A 431 36.04 -6.47 2.65
C GLY A 431 35.56 -6.84 4.05
N THR A 432 35.26 -5.83 4.86
CA THR A 432 34.74 -5.99 6.23
C THR A 432 33.21 -6.14 6.31
N ARG A 433 32.51 -5.88 5.20
CA ARG A 433 31.05 -5.92 5.13
C ARG A 433 30.57 -7.29 4.69
N VAL A 434 29.41 -7.69 5.20
CA VAL A 434 28.69 -8.87 4.76
C VAL A 434 27.32 -8.42 4.21
N PHE A 435 26.89 -8.98 3.09
CA PHE A 435 25.63 -8.64 2.44
C PHE A 435 24.77 -9.88 2.29
N HIS A 436 23.46 -9.73 2.39
CA HIS A 436 22.53 -10.74 1.89
C HIS A 436 22.42 -10.58 0.38
N THR A 437 23.04 -11.49 -0.37
CA THR A 437 23.11 -11.42 -1.84
C THR A 437 22.27 -12.50 -2.47
N VAL A 438 21.30 -12.07 -3.30
CA VAL A 438 20.47 -12.92 -4.16
C VAL A 438 21.16 -13.06 -5.52
N VAL A 439 21.28 -14.28 -6.00
CA VAL A 439 22.01 -14.62 -7.23
C VAL A 439 21.08 -15.32 -8.19
N LEU A 440 21.09 -14.89 -9.45
CA LEU A 440 20.46 -15.56 -10.58
C LEU A 440 21.54 -16.25 -11.44
N ALA A 441 21.48 -17.55 -11.56
CA ALA A 441 22.28 -18.34 -12.49
C ALA A 441 21.43 -18.82 -13.67
N GLY A 442 22.03 -18.89 -14.85
CA GLY A 442 21.36 -19.28 -16.09
C GLY A 442 21.75 -20.67 -16.59
N PRO A 443 21.05 -21.20 -17.62
CA PRO A 443 21.23 -22.55 -18.13
C PRO A 443 22.60 -22.78 -18.77
N ALA A 444 23.35 -21.73 -19.11
CA ALA A 444 24.74 -21.85 -19.60
C ALA A 444 25.74 -22.13 -18.45
N GLY A 445 25.31 -22.15 -17.20
CA GLY A 445 26.20 -22.33 -16.05
C GLY A 445 26.95 -21.07 -15.68
N THR A 446 26.35 -19.92 -15.91
CA THR A 446 26.92 -18.60 -15.59
C THR A 446 26.02 -17.84 -14.63
N VAL A 447 26.61 -17.04 -13.74
CA VAL A 447 25.86 -16.08 -12.94
C VAL A 447 25.48 -14.89 -13.81
N LEU A 448 24.17 -14.68 -13.97
CA LEU A 448 23.60 -13.61 -14.79
C LEU A 448 23.43 -12.32 -14.03
N ALA A 449 23.11 -12.41 -12.72
CA ALA A 449 22.86 -11.25 -11.90
C ALA A 449 23.14 -11.52 -10.41
N ARG A 450 23.49 -10.45 -9.69
CA ARG A 450 23.67 -10.42 -8.24
C ARG A 450 22.98 -9.20 -7.70
N TYR A 451 22.19 -9.41 -6.67
CA TYR A 451 21.46 -8.35 -5.99
C TYR A 451 21.74 -8.40 -4.50
N ARG A 452 22.26 -7.34 -3.92
CA ARG A 452 22.40 -7.17 -2.48
C ARG A 452 21.11 -6.60 -1.93
N ALA A 453 20.46 -7.28 -0.97
CA ALA A 453 19.20 -6.87 -0.38
C ALA A 453 19.27 -5.40 0.10
N THR A 454 18.34 -4.58 -0.36
CA THR A 454 18.34 -3.15 -0.05
C THR A 454 17.59 -2.83 1.24
N HIS A 455 16.53 -3.57 1.55
CA HIS A 455 15.74 -3.44 2.76
C HIS A 455 15.87 -4.72 3.59
N LEU A 456 16.57 -4.60 4.70
CA LEU A 456 16.84 -5.74 5.56
C LEU A 456 15.72 -5.94 6.57
N SER A 457 15.32 -7.20 6.79
CA SER A 457 14.50 -7.58 7.94
C SER A 457 15.25 -7.36 9.25
N GLU A 458 14.56 -7.38 10.38
CA GLU A 458 15.20 -7.23 11.70
C GLU A 458 16.30 -8.29 11.94
N ASN A 459 16.06 -9.53 11.50
CA ASN A 459 17.05 -10.60 11.60
C ASN A 459 18.27 -10.36 10.71
N GLU A 460 18.06 -9.89 9.48
CA GLU A 460 19.14 -9.59 8.54
C GLU A 460 20.00 -8.43 8.99
N GLN A 461 19.43 -7.41 9.66
CA GLN A 461 20.19 -6.27 10.21
C GLN A 461 21.26 -6.71 11.24
N ALA A 462 21.07 -7.86 11.90
CA ALA A 462 22.03 -8.38 12.87
C ALA A 462 23.33 -8.89 12.21
N TRP A 463 23.31 -9.23 10.90
CA TRP A 463 24.46 -9.81 10.24
C TRP A 463 24.83 -9.18 8.89
N ALA A 464 23.89 -8.52 8.20
CA ALA A 464 24.09 -7.97 6.87
C ALA A 464 24.14 -6.44 6.85
N SER A 465 24.88 -5.91 5.89
CA SER A 465 24.82 -4.51 5.45
C SER A 465 23.86 -4.38 4.27
N PRO A 466 23.09 -3.28 4.16
CA PRO A 466 22.17 -3.11 3.05
C PRO A 466 22.89 -2.80 1.73
N GLY A 467 22.32 -3.29 0.63
CA GLY A 467 22.70 -2.96 -0.75
C GLY A 467 22.28 -1.54 -1.15
N GLU A 468 22.63 -1.12 -2.39
CA GLU A 468 22.52 0.28 -2.80
C GLU A 468 21.61 0.52 -4.02
N ALA A 469 21.10 -0.53 -4.67
CA ALA A 469 20.25 -0.39 -5.86
C ALA A 469 19.29 -1.56 -6.05
N PRO A 470 18.05 -1.31 -6.51
CA PRO A 470 17.16 -2.36 -6.99
C PRO A 470 17.70 -2.96 -8.30
N LEU A 471 17.32 -4.19 -8.60
CA LEU A 471 17.80 -4.88 -9.80
C LEU A 471 16.67 -5.59 -10.55
N VAL A 472 16.55 -5.29 -11.84
CA VAL A 472 15.76 -6.05 -12.81
C VAL A 472 16.65 -6.36 -14.01
N VAL A 473 16.79 -7.63 -14.37
CA VAL A 473 17.64 -8.09 -15.46
C VAL A 473 16.81 -8.70 -16.59
N SER A 474 17.16 -8.37 -17.84
CA SER A 474 16.52 -8.97 -19.01
C SER A 474 17.12 -10.35 -19.29
N THR A 475 16.25 -11.33 -19.44
CA THR A 475 16.60 -12.72 -19.76
C THR A 475 15.73 -13.24 -20.90
N PRO A 476 16.08 -14.37 -21.52
CA PRO A 476 15.17 -15.06 -22.42
C PRO A 476 13.79 -15.41 -21.81
N LEU A 477 13.61 -15.53 -20.51
CA LEU A 477 12.30 -15.76 -19.87
C LEU A 477 11.45 -14.50 -19.79
N GLY A 478 12.07 -13.33 -19.74
CA GLY A 478 11.46 -12.04 -19.48
C GLY A 478 12.36 -11.20 -18.57
N ARG A 479 11.79 -10.14 -18.02
CA ARG A 479 12.48 -9.23 -17.09
C ARG A 479 12.33 -9.76 -15.66
N ILE A 480 13.43 -10.24 -15.10
CA ILE A 480 13.45 -10.84 -13.75
C ILE A 480 13.93 -9.80 -12.74
N GLY A 481 13.09 -9.46 -11.78
CA GLY A 481 13.46 -8.69 -10.60
C GLY A 481 14.01 -9.63 -9.52
N LEU A 482 15.03 -9.19 -8.79
CA LEU A 482 15.55 -9.90 -7.62
C LEU A 482 15.19 -9.13 -6.36
N ALA A 483 14.72 -9.83 -5.33
CA ALA A 483 14.35 -9.25 -4.04
C ALA A 483 14.67 -10.20 -2.89
N SER A 484 14.77 -9.66 -1.67
CA SER A 484 14.74 -10.42 -0.42
C SER A 484 13.35 -10.37 0.21
N ALA A 485 13.09 -11.17 1.23
CA ALA A 485 11.86 -11.08 2.02
C ALA A 485 11.69 -9.70 2.68
N GLY A 486 12.79 -9.07 3.09
CA GLY A 486 12.80 -7.72 3.66
C GLY A 486 12.32 -6.65 2.66
N ASP A 487 12.70 -6.76 1.39
CA ASP A 487 12.27 -5.84 0.33
C ASP A 487 10.76 -5.93 0.09
N LEU A 488 10.17 -7.14 0.14
CA LEU A 488 8.74 -7.34 -0.11
C LEU A 488 7.83 -6.70 0.96
N ALA A 489 8.39 -6.41 2.14
CA ALA A 489 7.66 -5.74 3.22
C ALA A 489 7.66 -4.20 3.10
N VAL A 490 8.35 -3.64 2.10
CA VAL A 490 8.49 -2.19 1.88
C VAL A 490 7.87 -1.82 0.54
N PRO A 491 6.72 -1.12 0.52
CA PRO A 491 6.00 -0.84 -0.71
C PRO A 491 6.81 -0.01 -1.71
N GLU A 492 7.72 0.85 -1.25
CA GLU A 492 8.64 1.59 -2.13
C GLU A 492 9.58 0.65 -2.91
N ALA A 493 10.08 -0.41 -2.26
CA ALA A 493 10.94 -1.39 -2.95
C ALA A 493 10.15 -2.16 -4.02
N VAL A 494 8.91 -2.55 -3.72
CA VAL A 494 7.99 -3.14 -4.70
C VAL A 494 7.70 -2.18 -5.85
N GLY A 495 7.45 -0.90 -5.53
CA GLY A 495 7.25 0.15 -6.53
C GLY A 495 8.46 0.38 -7.45
N LEU A 496 9.68 0.25 -6.94
CA LEU A 496 10.90 0.31 -7.76
C LEU A 496 10.96 -0.85 -8.76
N LEU A 497 10.66 -2.09 -8.35
CA LEU A 497 10.61 -3.24 -9.25
C LEU A 497 9.53 -3.08 -10.32
N GLN A 498 8.36 -2.54 -9.95
CA GLN A 498 7.29 -2.18 -10.89
C GLN A 498 7.77 -1.12 -11.89
N THR A 499 8.38 -0.03 -11.41
CA THR A 499 8.91 1.05 -12.24
C THR A 499 9.99 0.56 -13.21
N LEU A 500 10.80 -0.41 -12.78
CA LEU A 500 11.80 -1.08 -13.61
C LEU A 500 11.20 -2.16 -14.53
N ARG A 501 9.87 -2.33 -14.53
CA ARG A 501 9.15 -3.25 -15.42
C ARG A 501 9.54 -4.72 -15.23
N ALA A 502 9.60 -5.19 -13.99
CA ALA A 502 9.74 -6.63 -13.75
C ALA A 502 8.51 -7.39 -14.28
N ASP A 503 8.71 -8.48 -15.02
CA ASP A 503 7.65 -9.42 -15.42
C ASP A 503 7.43 -10.47 -14.33
N VAL A 504 8.53 -10.89 -13.70
CA VAL A 504 8.55 -11.80 -12.55
C VAL A 504 9.58 -11.34 -11.52
N VAL A 505 9.25 -11.45 -10.25
CA VAL A 505 10.18 -11.20 -9.14
C VAL A 505 10.52 -12.53 -8.47
N ALA A 506 11.80 -12.81 -8.34
CA ALA A 506 12.34 -13.96 -7.63
C ALA A 506 12.83 -13.52 -6.25
N ALA A 507 12.22 -14.08 -5.20
CA ALA A 507 12.48 -13.69 -3.81
C ALA A 507 12.73 -14.92 -2.92
N PRO A 508 14.00 -15.32 -2.70
CA PRO A 508 14.33 -16.26 -1.64
C PRO A 508 13.79 -15.76 -0.29
N ALA A 509 13.04 -16.59 0.41
CA ALA A 509 12.50 -16.27 1.73
C ALA A 509 12.92 -17.33 2.75
N GLY A 510 12.95 -16.93 4.02
CA GLY A 510 13.21 -17.80 5.17
C GLY A 510 11.96 -18.52 5.66
N SER A 511 11.74 -18.49 6.97
CA SER A 511 10.56 -19.09 7.60
C SER A 511 9.26 -18.36 7.23
N PRO A 512 8.10 -19.03 7.32
CA PRO A 512 6.81 -18.44 7.00
C PRO A 512 6.52 -17.18 7.80
N SER A 513 5.92 -16.19 7.15
CA SER A 513 5.41 -15.00 7.83
C SER A 513 4.30 -15.38 8.84
N PRO A 514 4.26 -14.78 10.03
CA PRO A 514 3.12 -14.92 10.94
C PRO A 514 1.84 -14.28 10.38
N LEU A 515 2.00 -13.33 9.45
CA LEU A 515 0.88 -12.66 8.79
C LEU A 515 0.51 -13.41 7.52
N LYS A 516 -0.74 -13.85 7.46
CA LYS A 516 -1.29 -14.59 6.33
C LYS A 516 -2.47 -13.84 5.72
N VAL A 517 -2.67 -14.06 4.43
CA VAL A 517 -3.90 -13.72 3.72
C VAL A 517 -4.67 -15.01 3.44
N GLU A 518 -5.97 -14.97 3.65
CA GLU A 518 -6.85 -16.06 3.22
C GLU A 518 -7.10 -15.95 1.72
N ILE A 519 -6.82 -17.03 1.00
CA ILE A 519 -7.08 -17.11 -0.44
C ILE A 519 -8.55 -17.50 -0.61
N ASP A 520 -9.34 -16.58 -1.13
CA ASP A 520 -10.74 -16.86 -1.45
C ASP A 520 -10.83 -17.49 -2.85
N PRO A 521 -11.23 -18.76 -2.94
CA PRO A 521 -11.30 -19.46 -4.24
C PRO A 521 -12.29 -18.82 -5.23
N ARG A 522 -13.28 -18.07 -4.71
CA ARG A 522 -14.23 -17.36 -5.56
C ARG A 522 -13.62 -16.22 -6.36
N LEU A 523 -12.37 -15.82 -6.01
CA LEU A 523 -11.58 -14.82 -6.75
C LEU A 523 -11.13 -15.26 -8.13
N TYR A 524 -11.07 -16.54 -8.34
CA TYR A 524 -10.38 -17.11 -9.48
C TYR A 524 -11.37 -17.73 -10.45
N ALA A 525 -11.42 -17.21 -11.66
CA ALA A 525 -12.22 -17.77 -12.75
C ALA A 525 -11.48 -18.95 -13.41
N VAL A 526 -11.06 -19.94 -12.62
CA VAL A 526 -10.36 -21.16 -13.08
C VAL A 526 -11.11 -22.40 -12.57
N PRO A 527 -11.03 -23.55 -13.27
CA PRO A 527 -11.74 -24.76 -12.89
C PRO A 527 -11.39 -25.29 -11.49
N ASP A 528 -10.13 -25.14 -11.06
CA ASP A 528 -9.65 -25.57 -9.75
C ASP A 528 -8.96 -24.37 -9.07
N PRO A 529 -9.75 -23.52 -8.41
CA PRO A 529 -9.22 -22.30 -7.81
C PRO A 529 -8.37 -22.61 -6.58
N PRO A 530 -7.27 -21.85 -6.35
CA PRO A 530 -6.46 -22.03 -5.17
C PRO A 530 -7.26 -21.73 -3.89
N THR A 531 -6.94 -22.48 -2.84
CA THR A 531 -7.53 -22.33 -1.51
C THR A 531 -6.44 -22.26 -0.45
N GLY A 532 -6.79 -21.89 0.79
CA GLY A 532 -5.90 -21.90 1.91
C GLY A 532 -5.36 -20.53 2.29
N ARG A 533 -4.13 -20.48 2.77
CA ARG A 533 -3.50 -19.26 3.32
C ARG A 533 -2.12 -19.07 2.70
N ALA A 534 -1.82 -17.85 2.32
CA ALA A 534 -0.52 -17.47 1.76
C ALA A 534 0.17 -16.42 2.65
N ASP A 535 1.49 -16.32 2.52
CA ASP A 535 2.25 -15.26 3.18
C ASP A 535 1.85 -13.89 2.65
N LEU A 536 1.58 -12.97 3.58
CA LEU A 536 1.02 -11.66 3.26
C LEU A 536 1.92 -10.83 2.34
N HIS A 537 3.20 -10.69 2.68
CA HIS A 537 4.09 -9.79 1.94
C HIS A 537 4.32 -10.22 0.48
N PRO A 538 4.62 -11.49 0.17
CA PRO A 538 4.72 -11.93 -1.23
C PRO A 538 3.41 -11.74 -2.00
N TYR A 539 2.27 -12.06 -1.39
CA TYR A 539 0.95 -11.86 -1.99
C TYR A 539 0.69 -10.38 -2.32
N LEU A 540 0.93 -9.48 -1.34
CA LEU A 540 0.73 -8.05 -1.55
C LEU A 540 1.73 -7.46 -2.56
N ALA A 541 2.98 -7.90 -2.56
CA ALA A 541 3.98 -7.44 -3.51
C ALA A 541 3.60 -7.77 -4.96
N ALA A 542 3.13 -8.99 -5.22
CA ALA A 542 2.64 -9.38 -6.53
C ALA A 542 1.44 -8.51 -6.98
N LYS A 543 0.49 -8.28 -6.07
CA LYS A 543 -0.69 -7.45 -6.32
C LYS A 543 -0.32 -5.99 -6.59
N LEU A 544 0.48 -5.37 -5.71
CA LEU A 544 0.85 -3.95 -5.84
C LEU A 544 1.79 -3.69 -7.01
N GLY A 545 2.69 -4.63 -7.29
CA GLY A 545 3.66 -4.52 -8.39
C GLY A 545 3.11 -4.94 -9.75
N GLN A 546 1.99 -5.66 -9.79
CA GLN A 546 1.40 -6.25 -10.99
C GLN A 546 2.43 -7.05 -11.80
N PHE A 547 3.17 -7.91 -11.11
CA PHE A 547 4.12 -8.88 -11.66
C PHE A 547 3.91 -10.26 -11.03
N TRP A 548 4.38 -11.31 -11.67
CA TRP A 548 4.49 -12.61 -11.01
C TRP A 548 5.56 -12.55 -9.92
N LEU A 549 5.30 -13.20 -8.79
CA LEU A 549 6.28 -13.35 -7.73
C LEU A 549 6.46 -14.82 -7.37
N VAL A 550 7.72 -15.25 -7.36
CA VAL A 550 8.12 -16.61 -6.98
C VAL A 550 8.95 -16.50 -5.70
N SER A 551 8.46 -17.11 -4.63
CA SER A 551 9.12 -17.10 -3.32
C SER A 551 9.42 -18.52 -2.87
N GLY A 552 10.70 -18.90 -2.86
CA GLY A 552 11.17 -20.10 -2.18
C GLY A 552 11.15 -19.90 -0.66
N GLY A 553 10.89 -20.94 0.12
CA GLY A 553 10.77 -20.78 1.56
C GLY A 553 11.11 -22.02 2.37
N ARG A 554 11.24 -21.86 3.69
CA ARG A 554 11.51 -22.95 4.64
C ARG A 554 10.27 -23.26 5.43
N ARG A 555 9.89 -24.53 5.47
CA ARG A 555 8.72 -25.00 6.24
C ARG A 555 9.12 -25.38 7.66
N SER A 556 8.34 -24.93 8.62
CA SER A 556 8.38 -25.38 10.00
C SER A 556 7.24 -26.39 10.21
N GLY A 557 7.57 -27.63 10.52
CA GLY A 557 6.59 -28.69 10.63
C GLY A 557 5.76 -28.90 9.35
N ALA A 558 4.44 -28.90 9.48
CA ALA A 558 3.48 -29.00 8.37
C ALA A 558 3.17 -27.65 7.68
N GLY A 559 3.81 -26.56 8.09
CA GLY A 559 3.58 -25.22 7.51
C GLY A 559 4.04 -25.12 6.06
N THR A 560 3.46 -24.18 5.32
CA THR A 560 3.83 -23.85 3.94
C THR A 560 4.50 -22.49 3.89
N ALA A 561 5.63 -22.38 3.18
CA ALA A 561 6.42 -21.14 3.09
C ALA A 561 6.77 -20.75 1.66
N ALA A 562 6.65 -21.65 0.70
CA ALA A 562 6.93 -21.39 -0.71
C ALA A 562 5.65 -21.11 -1.48
N GLY A 563 5.71 -20.19 -2.44
CA GLY A 563 4.55 -19.86 -3.26
C GLY A 563 4.89 -19.18 -4.58
N ILE A 564 3.94 -19.23 -5.49
CA ILE A 564 3.92 -18.50 -6.76
C ILE A 564 2.66 -17.65 -6.76
N PHE A 565 2.84 -16.33 -6.82
CA PHE A 565 1.79 -15.35 -6.64
C PHE A 565 1.54 -14.61 -7.95
N GLY A 566 0.31 -14.68 -8.42
CA GLY A 566 -0.12 -13.94 -9.61
C GLY A 566 -0.30 -12.46 -9.35
N PRO A 567 -0.14 -11.62 -10.39
CA PRO A 567 -0.19 -10.17 -10.25
C PRO A 567 -1.57 -9.64 -9.85
N GLU A 568 -2.64 -10.26 -10.35
CA GLU A 568 -4.01 -9.82 -10.07
C GLU A 568 -4.88 -11.00 -9.64
N PRO A 569 -5.31 -11.03 -8.38
CA PRO A 569 -6.12 -12.15 -7.89
C PRO A 569 -7.55 -12.17 -8.45
N VAL A 570 -8.08 -11.02 -8.91
CA VAL A 570 -9.51 -10.89 -9.27
C VAL A 570 -9.83 -11.54 -10.61
N VAL A 571 -8.89 -11.73 -11.51
CA VAL A 571 -9.24 -12.05 -12.90
C VAL A 571 -8.75 -13.39 -13.41
N SER A 572 -7.82 -14.07 -12.82
CA SER A 572 -7.41 -15.40 -13.30
C SER A 572 -5.93 -15.77 -13.11
N THR A 573 -5.14 -14.92 -12.47
CA THR A 573 -3.77 -15.28 -12.18
C THR A 573 -3.70 -15.96 -10.81
N PRO A 574 -3.41 -17.25 -10.74
CA PRO A 574 -3.51 -18.00 -9.50
C PRO A 574 -2.41 -17.60 -8.51
N THR A 575 -2.74 -17.71 -7.22
CA THR A 575 -1.76 -17.82 -6.16
C THR A 575 -1.68 -19.28 -5.73
N LEU A 576 -0.50 -19.87 -5.84
CA LEU A 576 -0.25 -21.25 -5.46
C LEU A 576 0.75 -21.30 -4.31
N THR A 577 0.44 -22.09 -3.29
CA THR A 577 1.37 -22.40 -2.21
C THR A 577 1.79 -23.87 -2.29
N ALA A 578 3.00 -24.19 -1.82
CA ALA A 578 3.44 -25.56 -1.77
C ALA A 578 2.54 -26.37 -0.84
N ALA A 579 2.18 -27.58 -1.24
CA ALA A 579 1.44 -28.49 -0.36
C ALA A 579 2.29 -28.87 0.86
N PRO A 580 1.66 -29.21 2.01
CA PRO A 580 2.39 -29.72 3.16
C PRO A 580 3.26 -30.94 2.77
N GLY A 581 4.53 -30.90 3.13
CA GLY A 581 5.48 -31.98 2.80
C GLY A 581 6.04 -31.98 1.37
N ALA A 582 5.50 -31.18 0.46
CA ALA A 582 6.07 -31.04 -0.88
C ALA A 582 7.40 -30.27 -0.85
N ASP A 583 8.36 -30.68 -1.69
CA ASP A 583 9.66 -29.99 -1.81
C ASP A 583 9.61 -28.75 -2.71
N ALA A 584 8.57 -28.57 -3.50
CA ALA A 584 8.36 -27.41 -4.36
C ALA A 584 6.90 -27.29 -4.82
N VAL A 585 6.50 -26.07 -5.19
CA VAL A 585 5.31 -25.80 -5.99
C VAL A 585 5.75 -25.36 -7.39
N ARG A 586 4.99 -25.77 -8.41
CA ARG A 586 5.28 -25.47 -9.83
C ARG A 586 4.06 -24.95 -10.55
N LEU A 587 4.27 -24.00 -11.45
CA LEU A 587 3.24 -23.43 -12.31
C LEU A 587 3.83 -23.13 -13.68
N ARG A 588 3.09 -23.45 -14.73
CA ARG A 588 3.37 -22.96 -16.07
C ARG A 588 2.45 -21.77 -16.36
N THR A 589 3.03 -20.60 -16.56
CA THR A 589 2.30 -19.36 -16.79
C THR A 589 2.84 -18.56 -17.96
N THR A 590 2.18 -17.47 -18.32
CA THR A 590 2.61 -16.60 -19.40
C THR A 590 3.29 -15.34 -18.86
N LEU A 591 4.46 -15.00 -19.37
CA LEU A 591 5.18 -13.75 -19.09
C LEU A 591 5.28 -12.89 -20.36
N PRO A 592 5.08 -11.56 -20.25
CA PRO A 592 4.45 -10.87 -19.11
C PRO A 592 3.02 -11.34 -18.87
N ALA A 593 2.48 -11.07 -17.70
CA ALA A 593 1.11 -11.45 -17.36
C ALA A 593 0.10 -10.92 -18.39
N PRO A 594 -0.99 -11.68 -18.69
CA PRO A 594 -2.06 -11.18 -19.52
C PRO A 594 -2.58 -9.84 -18.98
N GLY A 595 -2.90 -8.91 -19.85
CA GLY A 595 -3.55 -7.67 -19.46
C GLY A 595 -4.92 -7.97 -18.86
N THR A 596 -5.13 -7.47 -17.66
CA THR A 596 -6.41 -7.47 -16.96
C THR A 596 -6.90 -6.04 -16.85
N TRP A 597 -8.05 -5.80 -16.22
CA TRP A 597 -8.53 -4.43 -15.98
C TRP A 597 -7.62 -3.63 -15.04
N ILE A 598 -6.81 -4.30 -14.19
CA ILE A 598 -5.64 -3.75 -13.50
C ILE A 598 -4.40 -4.45 -14.04
N ASN A 599 -3.42 -3.69 -14.48
CA ASN A 599 -2.14 -4.23 -14.96
C ASN A 599 -1.01 -3.24 -14.69
N GLN A 600 0.23 -3.73 -14.77
CA GLN A 600 1.42 -2.94 -14.45
C GLN A 600 1.51 -1.63 -15.26
N GLN A 601 1.21 -1.67 -16.56
CA GLN A 601 1.26 -0.47 -17.41
C GLN A 601 0.25 0.58 -16.94
N GLN A 602 -0.98 0.16 -16.71
CA GLN A 602 -2.06 1.03 -16.24
C GLN A 602 -1.71 1.68 -14.88
N LEU A 603 -1.14 0.89 -13.95
CA LEU A 603 -0.71 1.45 -12.67
C LEU A 603 0.41 2.47 -12.82
N ILE A 604 1.36 2.25 -13.73
CA ILE A 604 2.43 3.21 -13.97
C ILE A 604 1.91 4.48 -14.65
N ASP A 605 1.00 4.34 -15.61
CA ASP A 605 0.42 5.48 -16.34
C ASP A 605 -0.52 6.33 -15.46
N GLY A 606 -1.20 5.69 -14.51
CA GLY A 606 -2.10 6.36 -13.56
C GLY A 606 -1.41 6.96 -12.33
N GLN A 607 -0.09 6.83 -12.20
CA GLN A 607 0.64 7.42 -11.07
C GLN A 607 0.61 8.95 -11.09
N ARG A 608 0.37 9.52 -9.92
CA ARG A 608 0.42 10.96 -9.66
C ARG A 608 1.81 11.34 -9.10
N ASN A 609 2.84 11.19 -9.94
CA ASN A 609 4.23 11.43 -9.54
C ASN A 609 4.47 12.88 -9.05
N ASP A 610 3.61 13.81 -9.45
CA ASP A 610 3.55 15.18 -8.96
C ASP A 610 3.23 15.28 -7.46
N LEU A 611 2.59 14.26 -6.87
CA LEU A 611 2.23 14.21 -5.46
C LEU A 611 3.23 13.40 -4.60
N TYR A 612 4.15 12.67 -5.22
CA TYR A 612 4.98 11.67 -4.56
C TYR A 612 6.30 12.21 -3.99
N GLY A 613 6.54 13.52 -4.08
CA GLY A 613 7.75 14.16 -3.52
C GLY A 613 8.10 13.69 -2.10
N PRO A 614 7.15 13.63 -1.15
CA PRO A 614 7.44 13.19 0.22
C PRO A 614 7.92 11.73 0.34
N LEU A 615 7.63 10.87 -0.65
CA LEU A 615 8.10 9.48 -0.65
C LEU A 615 9.62 9.37 -0.79
N VAL A 616 10.28 10.32 -1.43
CA VAL A 616 11.72 10.29 -1.71
C VAL A 616 12.55 11.13 -0.75
N LEU A 617 11.89 11.79 0.20
CA LEU A 617 12.56 12.65 1.18
C LEU A 617 12.84 11.91 2.47
N ASP A 618 14.00 12.19 3.05
CA ASP A 618 14.34 11.75 4.40
C ASP A 618 13.51 12.48 5.45
N ALA A 619 13.27 11.82 6.59
CA ALA A 619 12.48 12.37 7.68
C ALA A 619 13.12 13.63 8.32
N THR A 620 14.43 13.84 8.16
CA THR A 620 15.16 15.02 8.65
C THR A 620 15.10 16.21 7.68
N ASN A 621 14.64 16.00 6.45
CA ASN A 621 14.53 17.04 5.44
C ASN A 621 13.52 18.12 5.85
N SER A 622 13.91 19.39 5.81
CA SER A 622 13.08 20.52 6.25
C SER A 622 11.76 20.64 5.46
N CYS A 623 11.81 20.37 4.16
CA CYS A 623 10.63 20.35 3.30
C CYS A 623 9.67 19.23 3.70
N PHE A 624 10.19 18.01 3.95
CA PHE A 624 9.39 16.91 4.46
C PHE A 624 8.73 17.27 5.79
N GLN A 625 9.48 17.85 6.72
CA GLN A 625 8.96 18.28 8.02
C GLN A 625 7.86 19.35 7.89
N SER A 626 8.01 20.29 6.96
CA SER A 626 7.00 21.30 6.66
C SER A 626 5.73 20.67 6.08
N TRP A 627 5.89 19.79 5.09
CA TRP A 627 4.79 19.03 4.51
C TRP A 627 4.05 18.16 5.55
N ARG A 628 4.79 17.50 6.44
CA ARG A 628 4.21 16.64 7.48
C ARG A 628 3.39 17.43 8.50
N ARG A 629 3.79 18.65 8.83
CA ARG A 629 3.05 19.53 9.76
C ARG A 629 1.80 20.13 9.12
N ALA A 630 1.78 20.34 7.83
CA ALA A 630 0.59 20.78 7.14
C ALA A 630 -0.43 19.64 7.11
N SER A 631 -1.65 19.86 7.61
CA SER A 631 -2.70 18.83 7.63
C SER A 631 -3.19 18.45 6.23
N HIS A 632 -3.12 19.40 5.30
CA HIS A 632 -3.51 19.23 3.89
C HIS A 632 -2.81 20.29 3.03
N GLY A 633 -2.92 20.11 1.73
CA GLY A 633 -2.36 21.02 0.73
C GLY A 633 -0.99 20.58 0.21
N GLN A 634 -0.72 20.97 -1.03
CA GLN A 634 0.58 20.73 -1.66
C GLN A 634 1.61 21.69 -1.07
N THR A 635 2.47 21.19 -0.19
CA THR A 635 3.78 21.80 -0.08
C THR A 635 4.62 21.17 -1.17
N ARG A 636 4.83 21.83 -2.27
CA ARG A 636 5.76 21.38 -3.30
C ARG A 636 7.15 21.42 -2.69
N CYS A 637 7.64 20.28 -2.32
CA CYS A 637 9.06 20.10 -2.04
C CYS A 637 9.76 20.09 -3.41
N PRO A 638 10.75 20.97 -3.63
CA PRO A 638 11.48 21.06 -4.89
C PRO A 638 12.23 19.75 -5.17
#